data_6a3ff29b26d41a6f89105a6aded14c93
#
_entry.id   6a3ff29b26d41a6f89105a6aded14c93
#
_cell.length_a   1.000
_cell.length_b   1.000
_cell.length_c   1.000
_cell.angle_alpha   90.00
_cell.angle_beta   90.00
_cell.angle_gamma   90.00
#
_symmetry.space_group_name_H-M   'P 1'
#
loop_
_entity.id
_entity.type
_entity.pdbx_description
1 polymer ?
#
loop_
_entity_poly.entity_id
_entity_poly.type
_entity_poly.pdbx_seq_one_letter_code
_entity_poly.pdbx_strand_id
1 'polypeptide(L)'
;MHKLAFMTVFFLMLSGFIFAQTSDIAVIKKRVLAELSKTQVSDAQVENILSTMNADGSFTGIDYADVSTVAGFPHQRHINNLFYLSRAYQTNDSKSYQSSTIKDIIIKGLTYWVTKDFIGDNWHDNQITTPTILGNMMLIIGGELPKDLVEKAQPIIGRANMNASGARPSGDRIVIAGILAKNMLFKENLPEFEKVIKIIEEEIKFNTGGRGIQQDYSFHHRVDRVNNTTSYGYGKYANAFGEWLYYVSGTKYQFSKEKINQLVDYYIDGISKQLVYGIYEDVSVKNRDITSRSSFQPRGTLEIERLLIGTDYRNAELEELIKLRKGTQKPTKSFAKFFWQTEHFVFQRPNFYTTVRMFSTRNYNMEMPYNGPGKPTHHRADGTNYLVLKGNEYLNIWPVYDWQKISGTTILQKPKLHGPEEIQKKGLTNFVGAVTDNMYGAVVFDFKSPHDMVEAKKSWFFFDEEYVCLGTNIQSDIKMPVATTVNQVLLKGDVTVMQDGVKNVLPGGNRVADKVKWVYHDRIAYIFPEPTKVTISNQNETGSWASITDQKNISKDPVNEQVFKLWFDHGKSPNNGSYQYIVVPDIAADQVMASGQNNRGIKILSNNDTIQAVHHTKLNMVQAAFYRSGAMTVKPGFKLKMDSQGMAMIKFQGDRIKELTVSDPSRQLSIISITVSGIYNEKREGLICIPNTALKTTLMLVGLPEGVFSGKSVTLVF
;
A
#
# COMPACT_ATOMS: atom_id res chain seq x y z
N MET A 1 8.03 50.95 48.64
CA MET A 1 9.01 50.34 47.72
C MET A 1 8.63 48.94 47.29
N HIS A 2 7.95 48.11 48.09
CA HIS A 2 7.63 46.70 47.70
C HIS A 2 6.53 46.56 46.61
N LYS A 3 5.61 47.51 46.44
CA LYS A 3 4.59 47.43 45.38
C LYS A 3 5.11 47.79 43.96
N LEU A 4 6.15 48.60 43.89
CA LEU A 4 6.75 48.96 42.60
C LEU A 4 7.66 47.86 42.04
N ALA A 5 8.37 47.15 42.94
CA ALA A 5 9.22 45.98 42.55
C ALA A 5 8.37 44.82 42.04
N PHE A 6 7.18 44.57 42.60
CA PHE A 6 6.29 43.50 42.16
C PHE A 6 5.68 43.77 40.77
N MET A 7 5.33 45.03 40.49
CA MET A 7 4.81 45.41 39.19
C MET A 7 5.88 45.35 38.10
N THR A 8 7.13 45.68 38.39
CA THR A 8 8.24 45.64 37.42
C THR A 8 8.63 44.19 37.09
N VAL A 9 8.63 43.29 38.07
CA VAL A 9 8.89 41.86 37.87
C VAL A 9 7.74 41.20 37.07
N PHE A 10 6.50 41.56 37.30
CA PHE A 10 5.36 41.08 36.56
C PHE A 10 5.37 41.56 35.09
N PHE A 11 5.76 42.82 34.83
CA PHE A 11 5.92 43.35 33.49
C PHE A 11 7.11 42.72 32.75
N LEU A 12 8.22 42.42 33.43
CA LEU A 12 9.38 41.71 32.84
C LEU A 12 9.05 40.22 32.52
N MET A 13 8.23 39.55 33.34
CA MET A 13 7.77 38.19 33.03
C MET A 13 6.79 38.17 31.88
N LEU A 14 5.86 39.15 31.73
CA LEU A 14 4.96 39.25 30.60
C LEU A 14 5.72 39.57 29.30
N SER A 15 6.73 40.46 29.36
CA SER A 15 7.56 40.74 28.17
C SER A 15 8.43 39.55 27.75
N GLY A 16 8.92 38.76 28.72
CA GLY A 16 9.65 37.53 28.42
C GLY A 16 8.80 36.49 27.71
N PHE A 17 7.55 36.31 28.09
CA PHE A 17 6.60 35.40 27.42
C PHE A 17 6.25 35.85 26.01
N ILE A 18 6.07 37.15 25.77
CA ILE A 18 5.77 37.70 24.43
C ILE A 18 6.99 37.54 23.50
N PHE A 19 8.20 37.72 23.99
CA PHE A 19 9.42 37.51 23.19
C PHE A 19 9.66 36.05 22.85
N ALA A 20 9.39 35.11 23.78
CA ALA A 20 9.50 33.67 23.51
C ALA A 20 8.49 33.20 22.45
N GLN A 21 7.24 33.71 22.54
CA GLN A 21 6.17 33.38 21.59
C GLN A 21 6.48 33.90 20.16
N THR A 22 7.02 35.09 20.04
CA THR A 22 7.44 35.67 18.75
C THR A 22 8.62 34.87 18.16
N SER A 23 9.54 34.39 19.00
CA SER A 23 10.67 33.55 18.59
C SER A 23 10.21 32.22 17.99
N ASP A 24 9.25 31.51 18.62
CA ASP A 24 8.76 30.21 18.15
C ASP A 24 8.09 30.31 16.77
N ILE A 25 7.24 31.31 16.58
CA ILE A 25 6.59 31.54 15.28
C ILE A 25 7.60 31.91 14.22
N ALA A 26 8.63 32.72 14.55
CA ALA A 26 9.70 33.04 13.61
C ALA A 26 10.47 31.79 13.19
N VAL A 27 10.75 30.86 14.11
CA VAL A 27 11.39 29.57 13.80
C VAL A 27 10.52 28.76 12.85
N ILE A 28 9.21 28.61 13.13
CA ILE A 28 8.28 27.86 12.29
C ILE A 28 8.20 28.50 10.90
N LYS A 29 7.98 29.83 10.81
CA LYS A 29 7.90 30.56 9.54
C LYS A 29 9.18 30.40 8.71
N LYS A 30 10.36 30.46 9.35
CA LYS A 30 11.65 30.24 8.70
C LYS A 30 11.75 28.84 8.10
N ARG A 31 11.35 27.79 8.84
CA ARG A 31 11.37 26.39 8.36
C ARG A 31 10.40 26.19 7.19
N VAL A 32 9.19 26.74 7.27
CA VAL A 32 8.20 26.69 6.18
C VAL A 32 8.76 27.37 4.94
N LEU A 33 9.30 28.60 5.05
CA LEU A 33 9.87 29.32 3.92
C LEU A 33 11.09 28.61 3.32
N ALA A 34 11.96 28.02 4.15
CA ALA A 34 13.11 27.23 3.67
C ALA A 34 12.66 26.03 2.83
N GLU A 35 11.60 25.33 3.26
CA GLU A 35 11.06 24.19 2.50
C GLU A 35 10.40 24.67 1.17
N LEU A 36 9.66 25.79 1.18
CA LEU A 36 9.04 26.35 -0.01
C LEU A 36 10.07 26.86 -1.04
N SER A 37 11.25 27.30 -0.58
CA SER A 37 12.34 27.82 -1.42
C SER A 37 13.37 26.76 -1.82
N LYS A 38 13.26 25.52 -1.36
CA LYS A 38 14.24 24.44 -1.57
C LYS A 38 14.42 24.07 -3.05
N THR A 39 13.40 24.20 -3.87
CA THR A 39 13.48 23.89 -5.30
C THR A 39 14.32 24.95 -6.00
N GLN A 40 15.39 24.53 -6.64
CA GLN A 40 16.28 25.40 -7.39
C GLN A 40 15.50 26.15 -8.50
N VAL A 41 15.78 27.45 -8.63
CA VAL A 41 15.22 28.30 -9.68
C VAL A 41 16.18 28.31 -10.87
N SER A 42 15.63 28.22 -12.09
CA SER A 42 16.36 28.31 -13.35
C SER A 42 15.89 29.56 -14.12
N ASP A 43 16.82 30.43 -14.51
CA ASP A 43 16.48 31.60 -15.33
C ASP A 43 15.87 31.17 -16.67
N ALA A 44 16.32 30.09 -17.29
CA ALA A 44 15.72 29.55 -18.51
C ALA A 44 14.25 29.19 -18.33
N GLN A 45 13.88 28.61 -17.17
CA GLN A 45 12.48 28.29 -16.87
C GLN A 45 11.66 29.55 -16.62
N VAL A 46 12.25 30.62 -16.02
CA VAL A 46 11.62 31.92 -15.88
C VAL A 46 11.33 32.50 -17.26
N GLU A 47 12.31 32.55 -18.17
CA GLU A 47 12.16 33.05 -19.54
C GLU A 47 11.07 32.27 -20.31
N ASN A 48 11.02 30.95 -20.15
CA ASN A 48 9.99 30.12 -20.76
C ASN A 48 8.59 30.47 -20.22
N ILE A 49 8.42 30.68 -18.91
CA ILE A 49 7.13 31.12 -18.34
C ILE A 49 6.73 32.49 -18.89
N LEU A 50 7.67 33.43 -18.91
CA LEU A 50 7.42 34.81 -19.40
C LEU A 50 6.98 34.80 -20.87
N SER A 51 7.60 33.99 -21.72
CA SER A 51 7.27 33.88 -23.15
C SER A 51 5.86 33.36 -23.43
N THR A 52 5.22 32.70 -22.43
CA THR A 52 3.87 32.14 -22.57
C THR A 52 2.78 33.01 -21.97
N MET A 53 3.12 34.18 -21.33
CA MET A 53 2.14 35.08 -20.72
C MET A 53 1.51 36.00 -21.75
N ASN A 54 0.20 36.05 -21.75
CA ASN A 54 -0.60 36.92 -22.59
C ASN A 54 -0.76 38.35 -22.00
N ALA A 55 -1.22 39.30 -22.83
CA ALA A 55 -1.44 40.68 -22.42
C ALA A 55 -2.48 40.84 -21.31
N ASP A 56 -3.43 39.90 -21.15
CA ASP A 56 -4.46 39.94 -20.11
C ASP A 56 -4.03 39.25 -18.79
N GLY A 57 -2.85 38.64 -18.74
CA GLY A 57 -2.33 37.90 -17.58
C GLY A 57 -2.59 36.39 -17.61
N SER A 58 -3.27 35.89 -18.62
CA SER A 58 -3.40 34.41 -18.86
C SER A 58 -2.11 33.83 -19.45
N PHE A 59 -2.03 32.51 -19.58
CA PHE A 59 -0.90 31.80 -20.19
C PHE A 59 -1.36 31.01 -21.42
N THR A 60 -0.59 31.06 -22.48
CA THR A 60 -0.79 30.31 -23.72
C THR A 60 -0.71 28.78 -23.41
N GLY A 61 -1.55 27.99 -24.10
CA GLY A 61 -1.55 26.54 -23.99
C GLY A 61 -2.21 25.99 -22.72
N ILE A 62 -2.92 26.82 -21.95
CA ILE A 62 -3.83 26.39 -20.88
C ILE A 62 -5.26 26.45 -21.42
N ASP A 63 -5.96 25.32 -21.37
CA ASP A 63 -7.39 25.31 -21.64
C ASP A 63 -8.15 25.71 -20.37
N TYR A 64 -8.54 26.97 -20.31
CA TYR A 64 -9.29 27.55 -19.18
C TYR A 64 -10.79 27.20 -19.21
N ALA A 65 -11.28 26.56 -20.27
CA ALA A 65 -12.66 26.12 -20.37
C ALA A 65 -12.88 24.70 -19.84
N ASP A 66 -11.84 23.84 -19.86
CA ASP A 66 -11.96 22.46 -19.42
C ASP A 66 -11.75 22.31 -17.91
N VAL A 67 -12.85 22.31 -17.16
CA VAL A 67 -12.90 22.12 -15.70
C VAL A 67 -13.16 20.67 -15.30
N SER A 68 -13.28 19.73 -16.26
CA SER A 68 -13.64 18.35 -16.03
C SER A 68 -12.59 17.60 -15.19
N THR A 69 -13.06 16.62 -14.41
CA THR A 69 -12.18 15.81 -13.54
C THR A 69 -11.13 15.02 -14.31
N VAL A 70 -11.43 14.61 -15.56
CA VAL A 70 -10.51 13.85 -16.43
C VAL A 70 -9.46 14.73 -17.10
N ALA A 71 -9.65 16.06 -17.14
CA ALA A 71 -8.66 17.01 -17.65
C ALA A 71 -7.49 17.21 -16.65
N GLY A 72 -7.68 16.85 -15.37
CA GLY A 72 -6.67 17.01 -14.34
C GLY A 72 -6.38 18.46 -13.99
N PHE A 73 -7.40 19.35 -14.13
CA PHE A 73 -7.34 20.79 -13.82
C PHE A 73 -6.14 21.52 -14.43
N PRO A 74 -6.10 21.72 -15.76
CA PRO A 74 -4.99 22.38 -16.46
C PRO A 74 -4.70 23.79 -15.94
N HIS A 75 -5.68 24.44 -15.34
CA HIS A 75 -5.60 25.75 -14.67
C HIS A 75 -4.49 25.81 -13.61
N GLN A 76 -4.21 24.72 -12.88
CA GLN A 76 -3.17 24.73 -11.85
C GLN A 76 -1.80 25.14 -12.41
N ARG A 77 -1.55 24.95 -13.73
CA ARG A 77 -0.30 25.39 -14.37
C ARG A 77 -0.14 26.92 -14.30
N HIS A 78 -1.25 27.67 -14.39
CA HIS A 78 -1.23 29.13 -14.25
C HIS A 78 -0.67 29.53 -12.87
N ILE A 79 -1.28 29.06 -11.79
CA ILE A 79 -0.84 29.42 -10.43
C ILE A 79 0.52 28.83 -10.07
N ASN A 80 0.89 27.67 -10.62
CA ASN A 80 2.24 27.11 -10.49
C ASN A 80 3.29 28.01 -11.17
N ASN A 81 3.00 28.57 -12.34
CA ASN A 81 3.87 29.52 -13.00
C ASN A 81 4.08 30.76 -12.13
N LEU A 82 3.01 31.31 -11.56
CA LEU A 82 3.10 32.49 -10.66
C LEU A 82 3.88 32.13 -9.38
N PHE A 83 3.67 30.97 -8.80
CA PHE A 83 4.42 30.51 -7.64
C PHE A 83 5.91 30.31 -7.96
N TYR A 84 6.24 29.80 -9.15
CA TYR A 84 7.62 29.69 -9.62
C TYR A 84 8.27 31.07 -9.76
N LEU A 85 7.60 32.04 -10.40
CA LEU A 85 8.07 33.41 -10.52
C LEU A 85 8.24 34.08 -9.15
N SER A 86 7.34 33.82 -8.19
CA SER A 86 7.44 34.30 -6.81
C SER A 86 8.71 33.82 -6.10
N ARG A 87 9.08 32.54 -6.31
CA ARG A 87 10.34 31.98 -5.80
C ARG A 87 11.54 32.60 -6.48
N ALA A 88 11.50 32.80 -7.83
CA ALA A 88 12.56 33.43 -8.57
C ALA A 88 12.80 34.89 -8.11
N TYR A 89 11.72 35.62 -7.82
CA TYR A 89 11.76 36.96 -7.27
C TYR A 89 12.45 37.04 -5.89
N GLN A 90 12.33 35.97 -5.05
CA GLN A 90 12.92 35.93 -3.71
C GLN A 90 14.28 35.19 -3.66
N THR A 91 14.76 34.63 -4.76
CA THR A 91 16.02 33.88 -4.80
C THR A 91 17.19 34.79 -5.19
N ASN A 92 18.13 35.03 -4.27
CA ASN A 92 19.24 35.98 -4.44
C ASN A 92 20.10 35.74 -5.70
N ASP A 93 20.28 34.49 -6.11
CA ASP A 93 21.14 34.10 -7.24
C ASP A 93 20.37 34.11 -8.58
N SER A 94 19.07 34.43 -8.58
CA SER A 94 18.26 34.54 -9.80
C SER A 94 18.40 35.92 -10.42
N LYS A 95 18.44 36.02 -11.74
CA LYS A 95 18.32 37.27 -12.48
C LYS A 95 17.01 38.02 -12.21
N SER A 96 16.03 37.29 -11.68
CA SER A 96 14.70 37.80 -11.32
C SER A 96 14.63 38.36 -9.89
N TYR A 97 15.73 38.31 -9.13
CA TYR A 97 15.75 38.76 -7.73
C TYR A 97 15.32 40.19 -7.59
N GLN A 98 14.25 40.45 -6.84
CA GLN A 98 13.63 41.72 -6.57
C GLN A 98 13.34 42.57 -7.83
N SER A 99 13.17 41.95 -9.00
CA SER A 99 12.84 42.60 -10.25
C SER A 99 11.42 43.17 -10.25
N SER A 100 11.29 44.48 -10.43
CA SER A 100 9.98 45.16 -10.55
C SER A 100 9.15 44.57 -11.69
N THR A 101 9.78 44.25 -12.83
CA THR A 101 9.12 43.60 -13.97
C THR A 101 8.51 42.25 -13.60
N ILE A 102 9.25 41.40 -12.87
CA ILE A 102 8.74 40.09 -12.43
C ILE A 102 7.60 40.29 -11.44
N LYS A 103 7.70 41.25 -10.51
CA LYS A 103 6.62 41.58 -9.58
C LYS A 103 5.34 42.03 -10.31
N ASP A 104 5.46 42.89 -11.30
CA ASP A 104 4.31 43.39 -12.10
C ASP A 104 3.65 42.21 -12.87
N ILE A 105 4.44 41.29 -13.39
CA ILE A 105 3.95 40.08 -14.05
C ILE A 105 3.19 39.17 -13.08
N ILE A 106 3.72 38.96 -11.87
CA ILE A 106 3.04 38.17 -10.81
C ILE A 106 1.71 38.85 -10.44
N ILE A 107 1.70 40.18 -10.24
CA ILE A 107 0.49 40.93 -9.92
C ILE A 107 -0.54 40.80 -11.05
N LYS A 108 -0.14 40.93 -12.29
CA LYS A 108 -1.01 40.81 -13.47
C LYS A 108 -1.64 39.40 -13.58
N GLY A 109 -0.83 38.36 -13.48
CA GLY A 109 -1.32 36.98 -13.55
C GLY A 109 -2.22 36.61 -12.35
N LEU A 110 -1.87 37.08 -11.15
CA LEU A 110 -2.71 36.87 -9.97
C LEU A 110 -4.03 37.65 -10.07
N THR A 111 -4.02 38.84 -10.61
CA THR A 111 -5.25 39.63 -10.87
C THR A 111 -6.18 38.88 -11.83
N TYR A 112 -5.63 38.32 -12.92
CA TYR A 112 -6.41 37.47 -13.82
C TYR A 112 -7.03 36.28 -13.08
N TRP A 113 -6.25 35.57 -12.27
CA TRP A 113 -6.71 34.44 -11.53
C TRP A 113 -7.85 34.76 -10.56
N VAL A 114 -7.67 35.72 -9.68
CA VAL A 114 -8.68 36.08 -8.65
C VAL A 114 -9.94 36.68 -9.25
N THR A 115 -9.83 37.33 -10.44
CA THR A 115 -10.99 37.89 -11.16
C THR A 115 -11.83 36.79 -11.80
N LYS A 116 -11.19 35.74 -12.31
CA LYS A 116 -11.88 34.59 -12.95
C LYS A 116 -12.38 33.56 -11.97
N ASP A 117 -11.60 33.36 -10.88
CA ASP A 117 -11.89 32.42 -9.81
C ASP A 117 -12.29 31.01 -10.31
N PHE A 118 -11.37 30.36 -11.01
CA PHE A 118 -11.59 29.06 -11.64
C PHE A 118 -11.95 27.97 -10.64
N ILE A 119 -13.10 27.31 -10.85
CA ILE A 119 -13.62 26.19 -10.06
C ILE A 119 -13.60 24.93 -10.92
N GLY A 120 -12.83 23.92 -10.49
CA GLY A 120 -12.85 22.61 -11.14
C GLY A 120 -13.99 21.73 -10.64
N ASP A 121 -14.40 20.74 -11.44
CA ASP A 121 -15.41 19.76 -11.06
C ASP A 121 -14.92 18.82 -9.93
N ASN A 122 -13.59 18.75 -9.71
CA ASN A 122 -13.00 17.98 -8.61
C ASN A 122 -12.83 18.89 -7.37
N TRP A 123 -13.51 18.54 -6.28
CA TRP A 123 -13.38 19.26 -5.00
C TRP A 123 -11.92 19.42 -4.53
N HIS A 124 -11.04 18.45 -4.86
CA HIS A 124 -9.63 18.49 -4.49
C HIS A 124 -8.91 19.69 -5.06
N ASP A 125 -9.24 20.09 -6.29
CA ASP A 125 -8.62 21.23 -6.95
C ASP A 125 -9.02 22.54 -6.27
N ASN A 126 -10.27 22.61 -5.80
CA ASN A 126 -10.84 23.80 -5.16
C ASN A 126 -10.44 23.96 -3.69
N GLN A 127 -10.33 22.86 -2.95
CA GLN A 127 -10.12 22.87 -1.50
C GLN A 127 -8.69 22.51 -1.06
N ILE A 128 -7.87 21.94 -1.96
CA ILE A 128 -6.49 21.56 -1.67
C ILE A 128 -5.52 22.18 -2.66
N THR A 129 -5.61 21.86 -3.97
CA THR A 129 -4.59 22.26 -4.95
C THR A 129 -4.44 23.77 -5.03
N THR A 130 -5.52 24.49 -5.35
CA THR A 130 -5.52 25.96 -5.49
C THR A 130 -5.16 26.65 -4.18
N PRO A 131 -5.80 26.34 -3.03
CA PRO A 131 -5.44 26.94 -1.74
C PRO A 131 -3.99 26.69 -1.33
N THR A 132 -3.43 25.49 -1.61
CA THR A 132 -2.02 25.20 -1.31
C THR A 132 -1.08 26.14 -2.06
N ILE A 133 -1.24 26.27 -3.38
CA ILE A 133 -0.34 27.03 -4.22
C ILE A 133 -0.44 28.51 -3.88
N LEU A 134 -1.66 29.05 -3.79
CA LEU A 134 -1.88 30.47 -3.45
C LEU A 134 -1.42 30.78 -2.03
N GLY A 135 -1.70 29.91 -1.03
CA GLY A 135 -1.25 30.09 0.35
C GLY A 135 0.27 30.09 0.48
N ASN A 136 0.95 29.19 -0.22
CA ASN A 136 2.41 29.15 -0.29
C ASN A 136 2.97 30.42 -0.97
N MET A 137 2.33 30.90 -2.04
CA MET A 137 2.71 32.13 -2.71
C MET A 137 2.55 33.36 -1.79
N MET A 138 1.47 33.42 -0.99
CA MET A 138 1.28 34.51 -0.01
C MET A 138 2.40 34.52 1.04
N LEU A 139 2.88 33.36 1.51
CA LEU A 139 4.01 33.28 2.45
C LEU A 139 5.32 33.82 1.84
N ILE A 140 5.54 33.62 0.54
CA ILE A 140 6.78 34.04 -0.15
C ILE A 140 6.76 35.51 -0.52
N ILE A 141 5.67 36.03 -1.12
CA ILE A 141 5.64 37.37 -1.73
C ILE A 141 4.46 38.22 -1.26
N GLY A 142 3.51 37.65 -0.49
CA GLY A 142 2.25 38.37 -0.17
C GLY A 142 2.43 39.74 0.50
N GLY A 143 3.49 39.92 1.28
CA GLY A 143 3.82 41.19 1.92
C GLY A 143 4.22 42.30 0.92
N GLU A 144 4.55 41.95 -0.33
CA GLU A 144 4.95 42.89 -1.38
C GLU A 144 3.86 43.11 -2.45
N LEU A 145 2.75 42.35 -2.36
CA LEU A 145 1.61 42.50 -3.27
C LEU A 145 0.65 43.60 -2.82
N PRO A 146 -0.13 44.21 -3.76
CA PRO A 146 -1.19 45.14 -3.42
C PRO A 146 -2.18 44.54 -2.41
N LYS A 147 -2.55 45.30 -1.38
CA LYS A 147 -3.43 44.80 -0.30
C LYS A 147 -4.78 44.29 -0.81
N ASP A 148 -5.40 45.02 -1.72
CA ASP A 148 -6.68 44.65 -2.33
C ASP A 148 -6.59 43.32 -3.11
N LEU A 149 -5.44 43.05 -3.73
CA LEU A 149 -5.20 41.78 -4.43
C LEU A 149 -5.02 40.62 -3.45
N VAL A 150 -4.30 40.84 -2.35
CA VAL A 150 -4.19 39.87 -1.27
C VAL A 150 -5.56 39.59 -0.66
N GLU A 151 -6.37 40.62 -0.39
CA GLU A 151 -7.74 40.47 0.16
C GLU A 151 -8.64 39.67 -0.78
N LYS A 152 -8.57 39.86 -2.09
CA LYS A 152 -9.31 39.07 -3.09
C LYS A 152 -8.84 37.61 -3.17
N ALA A 153 -7.58 37.30 -2.91
CA ALA A 153 -7.07 35.93 -2.88
C ALA A 153 -7.47 35.16 -1.62
N GLN A 154 -7.75 35.82 -0.49
CA GLN A 154 -8.04 35.18 0.79
C GLN A 154 -9.30 34.30 0.80
N PRO A 155 -10.45 34.65 0.19
CA PRO A 155 -11.59 33.75 0.08
C PRO A 155 -11.27 32.44 -0.67
N ILE A 156 -10.42 32.51 -1.69
CA ILE A 156 -9.98 31.36 -2.49
C ILE A 156 -9.12 30.42 -1.62
N ILE A 157 -8.13 30.98 -0.91
CA ILE A 157 -7.29 30.23 0.03
C ILE A 157 -8.14 29.65 1.18
N GLY A 158 -9.14 30.41 1.66
CA GLY A 158 -10.05 30.05 2.73
C GLY A 158 -10.99 28.88 2.42
N ARG A 159 -11.05 28.41 1.17
CA ARG A 159 -11.75 27.15 0.84
C ARG A 159 -11.10 25.95 1.52
N ALA A 160 -9.81 26.00 1.85
CA ALA A 160 -9.14 25.06 2.72
C ALA A 160 -9.43 25.40 4.20
N ASN A 161 -10.55 24.92 4.72
CA ASN A 161 -10.96 25.11 6.11
C ASN A 161 -11.55 23.81 6.70
N MET A 162 -11.71 23.76 8.03
CA MET A 162 -12.13 22.52 8.70
C MET A 162 -13.59 22.12 8.47
N ASN A 163 -14.42 23.01 7.90
CA ASN A 163 -15.80 22.74 7.48
C ASN A 163 -15.90 22.33 6.00
N ALA A 164 -14.78 22.35 5.27
CA ALA A 164 -14.73 21.96 3.86
C ALA A 164 -15.12 20.48 3.69
N SER A 165 -15.83 20.14 2.61
CA SER A 165 -16.28 18.77 2.34
C SER A 165 -15.14 17.76 2.21
N GLY A 166 -13.93 18.22 1.89
CA GLY A 166 -12.70 17.44 1.83
C GLY A 166 -12.01 17.25 3.19
N ALA A 167 -12.34 18.02 4.23
CA ALA A 167 -11.72 17.96 5.56
C ALA A 167 -12.18 16.73 6.38
N ARG A 168 -12.33 15.59 5.71
CA ARG A 168 -12.74 14.32 6.33
C ARG A 168 -11.56 13.68 7.08
N PRO A 169 -11.82 12.97 8.21
CA PRO A 169 -10.79 12.23 8.91
C PRO A 169 -9.94 11.40 7.92
N SER A 170 -8.67 11.61 7.86
CA SER A 170 -7.63 10.95 7.07
C SER A 170 -6.53 11.95 6.66
N GLY A 171 -5.69 11.60 5.68
CA GLY A 171 -4.66 12.49 5.13
C GLY A 171 -5.21 13.81 4.58
N ASP A 172 -6.37 13.82 3.97
CA ASP A 172 -6.98 15.05 3.44
C ASP A 172 -7.26 16.08 4.54
N ARG A 173 -7.69 15.63 5.73
CA ARG A 173 -7.90 16.52 6.89
C ARG A 173 -6.60 17.18 7.35
N ILE A 174 -5.49 16.41 7.44
CA ILE A 174 -4.18 16.96 7.82
C ILE A 174 -3.68 17.95 6.76
N VAL A 175 -3.85 17.63 5.49
CA VAL A 175 -3.43 18.52 4.37
C VAL A 175 -4.21 19.83 4.41
N ILE A 176 -5.54 19.80 4.56
CA ILE A 176 -6.37 20.99 4.65
C ILE A 176 -6.03 21.82 5.91
N ALA A 177 -5.85 21.17 7.05
CA ALA A 177 -5.40 21.82 8.28
C ALA A 177 -4.02 22.47 8.08
N GLY A 178 -3.10 21.81 7.38
CA GLY A 178 -1.78 22.37 7.05
C GLY A 178 -1.85 23.61 6.16
N ILE A 179 -2.75 23.62 5.17
CA ILE A 179 -2.97 24.81 4.33
C ILE A 179 -3.51 25.97 5.18
N LEU A 180 -4.50 25.68 6.03
CA LEU A 180 -5.07 26.65 6.95
C LEU A 180 -4.00 27.18 7.92
N ALA A 181 -3.16 26.32 8.50
CA ALA A 181 -2.08 26.73 9.39
C ALA A 181 -1.07 27.66 8.68
N LYS A 182 -0.67 27.34 7.45
CA LYS A 182 0.18 28.23 6.63
C LYS A 182 -0.47 29.59 6.36
N ASN A 183 -1.78 29.63 6.11
CA ASN A 183 -2.51 30.89 5.96
C ASN A 183 -2.61 31.68 7.28
N MET A 184 -2.73 30.99 8.42
CA MET A 184 -2.70 31.65 9.74
C MET A 184 -1.32 32.23 10.07
N LEU A 185 -0.23 31.58 9.66
CA LEU A 185 1.13 32.12 9.74
C LEU A 185 1.29 33.39 8.88
N PHE A 186 0.71 33.41 7.68
CA PHE A 186 0.72 34.59 6.82
C PHE A 186 -0.06 35.76 7.45
N LYS A 187 -1.23 35.49 8.02
CA LYS A 187 -2.09 36.47 8.67
C LYS A 187 -1.65 36.87 10.08
N GLU A 188 -0.64 36.18 10.63
CA GLU A 188 -0.18 36.34 12.01
C GLU A 188 -1.28 36.08 13.05
N ASN A 189 -2.26 35.23 12.70
CA ASN A 189 -3.35 34.83 13.59
C ASN A 189 -2.92 33.64 14.45
N LEU A 190 -2.17 33.92 15.53
CA LEU A 190 -1.57 32.89 16.40
C LEU A 190 -2.58 32.04 17.18
N PRO A 191 -3.70 32.59 17.71
CA PRO A 191 -4.69 31.77 18.41
C PRO A 191 -5.34 30.72 17.50
N GLU A 192 -5.62 31.06 16.25
CA GLU A 192 -6.20 30.10 15.30
C GLU A 192 -5.14 29.11 14.79
N PHE A 193 -3.89 29.57 14.59
CA PHE A 193 -2.77 28.69 14.28
C PHE A 193 -2.60 27.58 15.31
N GLU A 194 -2.62 27.93 16.61
CA GLU A 194 -2.51 26.94 17.71
C GLU A 194 -3.61 25.89 17.68
N LYS A 195 -4.87 26.31 17.48
CA LYS A 195 -6.00 25.39 17.34
C LYS A 195 -5.80 24.41 16.17
N VAL A 196 -5.35 24.91 15.03
CA VAL A 196 -5.14 24.09 13.82
C VAL A 196 -4.00 23.10 14.00
N ILE A 197 -2.91 23.48 14.69
CA ILE A 197 -1.82 22.56 15.01
C ILE A 197 -2.29 21.42 15.91
N LYS A 198 -3.15 21.69 16.90
CA LYS A 198 -3.76 20.64 17.73
C LYS A 198 -4.65 19.70 16.92
N ILE A 199 -5.41 20.20 15.93
CA ILE A 199 -6.21 19.35 15.04
C ILE A 199 -5.31 18.38 14.27
N ILE A 200 -4.14 18.85 13.77
CA ILE A 200 -3.17 17.99 13.09
C ILE A 200 -2.65 16.91 14.04
N GLU A 201 -2.27 17.28 15.26
CA GLU A 201 -1.77 16.35 16.27
C GLU A 201 -2.79 15.27 16.63
N GLU A 202 -4.04 15.67 16.87
CA GLU A 202 -5.14 14.78 17.29
C GLU A 202 -5.61 13.82 16.18
N GLU A 203 -5.26 14.10 14.92
CA GLU A 203 -5.61 13.20 13.81
C GLU A 203 -4.79 11.90 13.85
N ILE A 204 -3.63 11.87 14.51
CA ILE A 204 -2.86 10.65 14.74
C ILE A 204 -3.55 9.82 15.82
N LYS A 205 -4.32 8.83 15.38
CA LYS A 205 -5.07 7.91 16.22
C LYS A 205 -5.46 6.64 15.49
N PHE A 206 -5.70 5.57 16.25
CA PHE A 206 -6.35 4.38 15.74
C PHE A 206 -7.84 4.61 15.52
N ASN A 207 -8.36 4.01 14.44
CA ASN A 207 -9.79 4.02 14.11
C ASN A 207 -10.33 2.58 14.04
N THR A 208 -11.60 2.43 14.33
CA THR A 208 -12.29 1.14 14.31
C THR A 208 -13.12 1.05 13.03
N GLY A 209 -12.52 0.50 11.97
CA GLY A 209 -13.19 0.30 10.67
C GLY A 209 -13.53 1.56 9.89
N GLY A 210 -13.33 2.75 10.47
CA GLY A 210 -13.48 4.05 9.81
C GLY A 210 -12.22 4.44 9.03
N ARG A 211 -12.17 5.69 8.57
CA ARG A 211 -10.99 6.27 7.88
C ARG A 211 -9.83 6.44 8.87
N GLY A 212 -8.60 6.23 8.42
CA GLY A 212 -7.37 6.41 9.19
C GLY A 212 -6.64 5.10 9.50
N ILE A 213 -5.71 5.15 10.46
CA ILE A 213 -4.90 4.00 10.89
C ILE A 213 -5.80 2.98 11.58
N GLN A 214 -5.67 1.71 11.19
CA GLN A 214 -6.37 0.58 11.81
C GLN A 214 -5.48 -0.12 12.85
N GLN A 215 -6.08 -0.98 13.71
CA GLN A 215 -5.37 -1.66 14.81
C GLN A 215 -4.25 -2.62 14.34
N ASP A 216 -4.26 -3.01 13.07
CA ASP A 216 -3.22 -3.82 12.44
C ASP A 216 -2.14 -2.99 11.73
N TYR A 217 -2.21 -1.65 11.85
CA TYR A 217 -1.38 -0.69 11.14
C TYR A 217 -1.63 -0.63 9.62
N SER A 218 -2.74 -1.16 9.10
CA SER A 218 -3.21 -0.80 7.76
C SER A 218 -3.93 0.56 7.77
N PHE A 219 -4.27 1.08 6.60
CA PHE A 219 -4.89 2.39 6.47
C PHE A 219 -6.11 2.35 5.55
N HIS A 220 -7.23 2.90 6.02
CA HIS A 220 -8.42 3.13 5.22
C HIS A 220 -8.54 4.61 4.84
N HIS A 221 -8.47 4.90 3.55
CA HIS A 221 -8.75 6.26 3.07
C HIS A 221 -10.25 6.52 2.93
N ARG A 222 -11.04 5.46 2.68
CA ARG A 222 -12.50 5.52 2.47
C ARG A 222 -13.22 4.45 3.30
N VAL A 223 -14.55 4.53 3.29
CA VAL A 223 -15.44 3.58 3.96
C VAL A 223 -15.53 2.22 3.26
N ASP A 224 -14.96 2.09 2.06
CA ASP A 224 -14.82 0.83 1.33
C ASP A 224 -13.83 -0.16 1.97
N ARG A 225 -13.04 0.33 2.92
CA ARG A 225 -12.01 -0.43 3.65
C ARG A 225 -10.96 -1.09 2.77
N VAL A 226 -10.73 -0.53 1.60
CA VAL A 226 -9.63 -0.95 0.73
C VAL A 226 -8.31 -0.53 1.34
N ASN A 227 -7.27 -1.35 1.18
CA ASN A 227 -5.94 -1.04 1.68
C ASN A 227 -5.34 0.17 0.94
N ASN A 228 -5.16 1.27 1.65
CA ASN A 228 -4.57 2.51 1.14
C ASN A 228 -3.28 2.90 1.88
N THR A 229 -2.61 1.96 2.56
CA THR A 229 -1.47 2.24 3.44
C THR A 229 -0.33 2.96 2.70
N THR A 230 0.08 2.48 1.54
CA THR A 230 1.21 3.04 0.79
C THR A 230 0.84 4.24 -0.09
N SER A 231 -0.43 4.40 -0.46
CA SER A 231 -0.91 5.54 -1.24
C SER A 231 -1.27 6.73 -0.35
N TYR A 232 -2.46 6.73 0.21
CA TYR A 232 -2.95 7.85 1.04
C TYR A 232 -2.39 7.83 2.46
N GLY A 233 -2.18 6.65 3.05
CA GLY A 233 -1.63 6.50 4.40
C GLY A 233 -0.19 6.98 4.49
N TYR A 234 0.65 6.62 3.54
CA TYR A 234 2.02 7.11 3.44
C TYR A 234 2.08 8.49 2.75
N GLY A 235 1.55 8.56 1.51
CA GLY A 235 1.74 9.72 0.64
C GLY A 235 1.10 11.02 1.14
N LYS A 236 -0.04 10.94 1.84
CA LYS A 236 -0.72 12.12 2.38
C LYS A 236 -0.66 12.18 3.90
N TYR A 237 -1.11 11.13 4.59
CA TYR A 237 -1.30 11.16 6.04
C TYR A 237 0.03 11.26 6.80
N ALA A 238 0.93 10.28 6.64
CA ALA A 238 2.20 10.26 7.35
C ALA A 238 3.14 11.40 6.91
N ASN A 239 3.19 11.70 5.61
CA ASN A 239 4.03 12.78 5.09
C ASN A 239 3.58 14.16 5.54
N ALA A 240 2.27 14.45 5.50
CA ALA A 240 1.73 15.73 5.94
C ALA A 240 1.94 15.94 7.45
N PHE A 241 1.78 14.89 8.27
CA PHE A 241 2.09 14.98 9.69
C PHE A 241 3.59 15.17 9.93
N GLY A 242 4.46 14.40 9.25
CA GLY A 242 5.92 14.52 9.35
C GLY A 242 6.45 15.89 8.95
N GLU A 243 5.82 16.55 7.97
CA GLU A 243 6.13 17.93 7.59
C GLU A 243 5.86 18.89 8.76
N TRP A 244 4.68 18.81 9.37
CA TRP A 244 4.33 19.66 10.51
C TRP A 244 5.14 19.32 11.76
N LEU A 245 5.43 18.05 12.02
CA LEU A 245 6.36 17.64 13.08
C LEU A 245 7.70 18.36 12.94
N TYR A 246 8.27 18.41 11.74
CA TYR A 246 9.51 19.14 11.47
C TYR A 246 9.35 20.65 11.74
N TYR A 247 8.25 21.28 11.27
CA TYR A 247 8.06 22.70 11.45
C TYR A 247 7.95 23.11 12.91
N VAL A 248 7.22 22.35 13.73
CA VAL A 248 6.92 22.72 15.14
C VAL A 248 7.92 22.15 16.16
N SER A 249 8.82 21.25 15.75
CA SER A 249 9.80 20.61 16.66
C SER A 249 10.65 21.65 17.40
N GLY A 250 10.81 21.48 18.73
CA GLY A 250 11.58 22.36 19.59
C GLY A 250 10.92 23.73 19.86
N THR A 251 9.64 23.90 19.54
CA THR A 251 8.82 25.08 19.87
C THR A 251 7.72 24.70 20.86
N LYS A 252 7.01 25.68 21.42
CA LYS A 252 5.84 25.43 22.28
C LYS A 252 4.69 24.69 21.59
N TYR A 253 4.70 24.65 20.25
CA TYR A 253 3.71 23.96 19.40
C TYR A 253 4.10 22.52 19.08
N GLN A 254 5.21 22.03 19.64
CA GLN A 254 5.71 20.67 19.41
C GLN A 254 4.65 19.64 19.77
N PHE A 255 4.52 18.61 18.92
CA PHE A 255 3.62 17.48 19.17
C PHE A 255 4.08 16.65 20.36
N SER A 256 3.14 16.01 21.05
CA SER A 256 3.43 15.10 22.16
C SER A 256 4.24 13.88 21.70
N LYS A 257 5.11 13.39 22.57
CA LYS A 257 5.91 12.18 22.30
C LYS A 257 5.02 10.97 22.00
N GLU A 258 3.87 10.87 22.66
CA GLU A 258 2.91 9.79 22.41
C GLU A 258 2.45 9.75 20.96
N LYS A 259 2.05 10.90 20.38
CA LYS A 259 1.57 10.98 19.01
C LYS A 259 2.69 10.75 17.99
N ILE A 260 3.88 11.26 18.27
CA ILE A 260 5.06 11.01 17.44
C ILE A 260 5.41 9.52 17.44
N ASN A 261 5.46 8.88 18.60
CA ASN A 261 5.76 7.45 18.72
C ASN A 261 4.71 6.58 18.02
N GLN A 262 3.41 6.93 18.14
CA GLN A 262 2.34 6.26 17.41
C GLN A 262 2.53 6.37 15.87
N LEU A 263 2.97 7.52 15.37
CA LEU A 263 3.30 7.67 13.96
C LEU A 263 4.53 6.84 13.56
N VAL A 264 5.56 6.77 14.42
CA VAL A 264 6.75 5.92 14.18
C VAL A 264 6.36 4.46 14.11
N ASP A 265 5.52 3.97 15.02
CA ASP A 265 5.00 2.59 14.98
C ASP A 265 4.20 2.34 13.69
N TYR A 266 3.33 3.26 13.31
CA TYR A 266 2.60 3.17 12.04
C TYR A 266 3.55 3.15 10.84
N TYR A 267 4.62 3.95 10.87
CA TYR A 267 5.61 4.00 9.80
C TYR A 267 6.40 2.67 9.69
N ILE A 268 6.86 2.13 10.82
CA ILE A 268 7.69 0.91 10.84
C ILE A 268 6.83 -0.35 10.66
N ASP A 269 5.71 -0.47 11.39
CA ASP A 269 4.91 -1.70 11.42
C ASP A 269 3.75 -1.72 10.42
N GLY A 270 3.40 -0.58 9.87
CA GLY A 270 2.38 -0.45 8.81
C GLY A 270 3.00 -0.20 7.45
N ILE A 271 3.51 1.02 7.24
CA ILE A 271 3.98 1.51 5.94
C ILE A 271 5.17 0.69 5.43
N SER A 272 6.26 0.60 6.22
CA SER A 272 7.50 -0.02 5.75
C SER A 272 7.36 -1.51 5.48
N LYS A 273 6.44 -2.21 6.18
CA LYS A 273 6.15 -3.63 5.92
C LYS A 273 5.30 -3.86 4.67
N GLN A 274 4.65 -2.83 4.16
CA GLN A 274 3.94 -2.85 2.87
C GLN A 274 4.74 -2.14 1.75
N LEU A 275 6.02 -1.94 1.98
CA LEU A 275 7.00 -1.56 0.98
C LEU A 275 7.98 -2.72 0.80
N VAL A 276 8.24 -3.12 -0.43
CA VAL A 276 9.26 -4.13 -0.77
C VAL A 276 10.60 -3.68 -0.18
N TYR A 277 11.11 -4.41 0.81
CA TYR A 277 12.32 -4.08 1.58
C TYR A 277 12.30 -2.72 2.28
N GLY A 278 11.12 -2.11 2.46
CA GLY A 278 10.99 -0.74 2.95
C GLY A 278 11.36 0.33 1.92
N ILE A 279 11.56 -0.03 0.65
CA ILE A 279 12.09 0.83 -0.42
C ILE A 279 11.04 1.10 -1.51
N TYR A 280 10.46 0.04 -2.13
CA TYR A 280 9.57 0.15 -3.27
C TYR A 280 8.12 -0.09 -2.86
N GLU A 281 7.18 0.55 -3.51
CA GLU A 281 5.76 0.30 -3.23
C GLU A 281 5.36 -1.13 -3.59
N ASP A 282 4.56 -1.75 -2.71
CA ASP A 282 3.89 -3.01 -3.03
C ASP A 282 2.88 -2.79 -4.14
N VAL A 283 3.07 -3.52 -5.22
CA VAL A 283 2.23 -3.47 -6.42
C VAL A 283 0.76 -3.76 -6.09
N SER A 284 0.50 -4.68 -5.16
CA SER A 284 -0.86 -5.15 -4.83
C SER A 284 -1.73 -4.05 -4.19
N VAL A 285 -1.13 -3.10 -3.44
CA VAL A 285 -1.86 -2.06 -2.69
C VAL A 285 -1.84 -0.68 -3.34
N LYS A 286 -1.34 -0.55 -4.56
CA LYS A 286 -1.33 0.72 -5.30
C LYS A 286 -2.72 1.12 -5.83
N ASN A 287 -3.67 0.23 -5.81
CA ASN A 287 -5.06 0.42 -6.25
C ASN A 287 -5.16 0.99 -7.68
N ARG A 288 -5.99 2.04 -7.90
CA ARG A 288 -6.18 2.68 -9.20
C ARG A 288 -4.98 3.52 -9.65
N ASP A 289 -4.10 3.92 -8.74
CA ASP A 289 -2.98 4.83 -9.02
C ASP A 289 -1.79 4.06 -9.63
N ILE A 290 -2.00 3.49 -10.82
CA ILE A 290 -1.05 2.70 -11.60
C ILE A 290 -0.71 3.33 -12.95
N THR A 291 -1.29 4.48 -13.29
CA THR A 291 -1.20 5.09 -14.63
C THR A 291 -0.02 6.04 -14.79
N SER A 292 0.83 6.19 -13.77
CA SER A 292 2.01 7.06 -13.80
C SER A 292 3.29 6.26 -13.96
N ARG A 293 4.16 6.69 -14.89
CA ARG A 293 5.53 6.15 -15.04
C ARG A 293 6.40 6.35 -13.79
N SER A 294 6.06 7.32 -12.94
CA SER A 294 6.76 7.56 -11.68
C SER A 294 6.31 6.65 -10.53
N SER A 295 5.23 5.88 -10.71
CA SER A 295 4.80 4.89 -9.73
C SER A 295 5.85 3.79 -9.58
N PHE A 296 5.99 3.25 -8.37
CA PHE A 296 6.93 2.16 -8.03
C PHE A 296 8.42 2.53 -8.07
N GLN A 297 8.77 3.81 -8.14
CA GLN A 297 10.16 4.25 -7.93
C GLN A 297 10.58 4.07 -6.46
N PRO A 298 11.90 3.90 -6.19
CA PRO A 298 12.39 3.81 -4.81
C PRO A 298 12.01 5.07 -4.03
N ARG A 299 11.64 4.87 -2.77
CA ARG A 299 11.28 5.97 -1.87
C ARG A 299 12.53 6.68 -1.35
N GLY A 300 12.44 8.00 -1.20
CA GLY A 300 13.47 8.82 -0.57
C GLY A 300 13.53 8.66 0.95
N THR A 301 14.39 9.42 1.60
CA THR A 301 14.64 9.34 3.05
C THR A 301 14.05 10.49 3.86
N LEU A 302 13.58 11.54 3.19
CA LEU A 302 13.17 12.79 3.84
C LEU A 302 12.12 12.60 4.95
N GLU A 303 11.14 11.74 4.72
CA GLU A 303 10.07 11.49 5.69
C GLU A 303 10.62 10.83 6.97
N ILE A 304 11.59 9.92 6.82
CA ILE A 304 12.23 9.25 7.97
C ILE A 304 13.14 10.24 8.71
N GLU A 305 13.88 11.06 7.98
CA GLU A 305 14.74 12.10 8.55
C GLU A 305 13.92 13.12 9.37
N ARG A 306 12.70 13.45 8.93
CA ARG A 306 11.76 14.29 9.69
C ARG A 306 11.27 13.61 10.99
N LEU A 307 11.02 12.29 10.97
CA LEU A 307 10.65 11.55 12.19
C LEU A 307 11.79 11.56 13.22
N LEU A 308 13.03 11.36 12.78
CA LEU A 308 14.22 11.38 13.63
C LEU A 308 14.47 12.73 14.31
N ILE A 309 13.96 13.85 13.76
CA ILE A 309 14.04 15.16 14.41
C ILE A 309 13.11 15.23 15.62
N GLY A 310 11.98 14.52 15.58
CA GLY A 310 10.93 14.62 16.60
C GLY A 310 11.07 13.67 17.78
N THR A 311 11.81 12.57 17.63
CA THR A 311 11.89 11.52 18.65
C THR A 311 13.15 10.67 18.49
N ASP A 312 13.59 10.05 19.59
CA ASP A 312 14.62 9.01 19.66
C ASP A 312 13.98 7.59 19.73
N TYR A 313 12.68 7.49 19.72
CA TYR A 313 11.96 6.22 19.76
C TYR A 313 12.19 5.40 18.49
N ARG A 314 12.63 4.15 18.64
CA ARG A 314 12.93 3.21 17.55
C ARG A 314 13.93 3.75 16.50
N ASN A 315 14.86 4.62 16.89
CA ASN A 315 15.82 5.27 16.00
C ASN A 315 16.61 4.28 15.16
N ALA A 316 17.10 3.19 15.77
CA ALA A 316 17.89 2.18 15.06
C ALA A 316 17.12 1.58 13.84
N GLU A 317 15.80 1.39 13.97
CA GLU A 317 14.99 0.87 12.88
C GLU A 317 14.74 1.92 11.78
N LEU A 318 14.57 3.19 12.17
CA LEU A 318 14.44 4.30 11.22
C LEU A 318 15.75 4.54 10.46
N GLU A 319 16.89 4.49 11.13
CA GLU A 319 18.22 4.62 10.51
C GLU A 319 18.53 3.44 9.57
N GLU A 320 18.10 2.23 9.93
CA GLU A 320 18.22 1.06 9.05
C GLU A 320 17.43 1.29 7.74
N LEU A 321 16.19 1.81 7.83
CA LEU A 321 15.41 2.15 6.64
C LEU A 321 16.09 3.21 5.77
N ILE A 322 16.73 4.20 6.37
CA ILE A 322 17.53 5.20 5.63
C ILE A 322 18.68 4.53 4.89
N LYS A 323 19.43 3.64 5.55
CA LYS A 323 20.56 2.90 4.93
C LYS A 323 20.08 2.02 3.76
N LEU A 324 18.93 1.33 3.93
CA LEU A 324 18.31 0.54 2.87
C LEU A 324 17.94 1.41 1.66
N ARG A 325 17.28 2.55 1.88
CA ARG A 325 16.86 3.47 0.81
C ARG A 325 18.04 4.19 0.13
N LYS A 326 19.11 4.43 0.83
CA LYS A 326 20.38 4.96 0.26
C LYS A 326 21.22 3.87 -0.44
N GLY A 327 20.80 2.59 -0.38
CA GLY A 327 21.54 1.47 -0.97
C GLY A 327 22.86 1.15 -0.26
N THR A 328 23.07 1.64 0.96
CA THR A 328 24.29 1.39 1.77
C THR A 328 24.18 0.14 2.64
N GLN A 329 22.99 -0.47 2.68
CA GLN A 329 22.73 -1.74 3.37
C GLN A 329 21.81 -2.61 2.51
N LYS A 330 22.02 -3.93 2.55
CA LYS A 330 21.12 -4.92 1.93
C LYS A 330 19.98 -5.27 2.88
N PRO A 331 18.80 -5.69 2.36
CA PRO A 331 17.73 -6.21 3.19
C PRO A 331 18.16 -7.44 4.00
N THR A 332 17.83 -7.47 5.29
CA THR A 332 18.13 -8.56 6.21
C THR A 332 16.90 -9.09 6.94
N LYS A 333 15.79 -8.33 6.94
CA LYS A 333 14.60 -8.66 7.71
C LYS A 333 13.79 -9.77 7.07
N SER A 334 13.38 -10.72 7.92
CA SER A 334 12.40 -11.77 7.62
C SER A 334 11.16 -11.55 8.47
N PHE A 335 9.99 -11.56 7.85
CA PHE A 335 8.71 -11.49 8.56
C PHE A 335 7.56 -12.03 7.72
N ALA A 336 6.49 -12.40 8.41
CA ALA A 336 5.16 -12.66 7.86
C ALA A 336 4.17 -11.75 8.59
N LYS A 337 3.37 -10.96 7.89
CA LYS A 337 2.38 -10.10 8.53
C LYS A 337 1.06 -10.13 7.80
N PHE A 338 -0.01 -10.36 8.56
CA PHE A 338 -1.37 -10.23 8.07
C PHE A 338 -1.98 -8.92 8.56
N PHE A 339 -2.39 -8.08 7.61
CA PHE A 339 -3.17 -6.88 7.84
C PHE A 339 -4.64 -7.26 7.75
N TRP A 340 -5.19 -7.69 8.90
CA TRP A 340 -6.53 -8.30 8.94
C TRP A 340 -7.66 -7.32 8.64
N GLN A 341 -7.49 -6.03 8.88
CA GLN A 341 -8.52 -5.04 8.56
C GLN A 341 -8.69 -4.78 7.04
N THR A 342 -7.66 -5.09 6.26
CA THR A 342 -7.63 -4.90 4.79
C THR A 342 -7.40 -6.20 4.02
N GLU A 343 -7.35 -7.34 4.73
CA GLU A 343 -7.18 -8.70 4.17
C GLU A 343 -5.98 -8.82 3.22
N HIS A 344 -4.86 -8.25 3.68
CA HIS A 344 -3.60 -8.21 2.96
C HIS A 344 -2.51 -8.93 3.75
N PHE A 345 -1.93 -9.96 3.15
CA PHE A 345 -0.82 -10.70 3.73
C PHE A 345 0.48 -10.31 3.05
N VAL A 346 1.52 -10.10 3.84
CA VAL A 346 2.88 -9.77 3.39
C VAL A 346 3.86 -10.78 3.95
N PHE A 347 4.74 -11.25 3.08
CA PHE A 347 5.83 -12.15 3.43
C PHE A 347 7.14 -11.64 2.84
N GLN A 348 8.13 -11.43 3.70
CA GLN A 348 9.47 -10.97 3.29
C GLN A 348 10.56 -11.90 3.83
N ARG A 349 11.54 -12.12 2.97
CA ARG A 349 12.84 -12.68 3.28
C ARG A 349 13.93 -11.72 2.73
N PRO A 350 15.21 -11.88 3.11
CA PRO A 350 16.28 -10.99 2.63
C PRO A 350 16.38 -10.90 1.11
N ASN A 351 15.97 -11.94 0.40
CA ASN A 351 16.13 -12.10 -1.05
C ASN A 351 14.82 -12.09 -1.85
N PHE A 352 13.65 -12.05 -1.19
CA PHE A 352 12.37 -11.87 -1.87
C PHE A 352 11.29 -11.27 -0.99
N TYR A 353 10.32 -10.67 -1.64
CA TYR A 353 9.10 -10.12 -1.06
C TYR A 353 7.91 -10.62 -1.86
N THR A 354 6.88 -11.08 -1.18
CA THR A 354 5.64 -11.52 -1.83
C THR A 354 4.43 -11.19 -0.98
N THR A 355 3.28 -11.05 -1.62
CA THR A 355 2.03 -10.66 -0.95
C THR A 355 0.86 -11.49 -1.45
N VAL A 356 -0.19 -11.60 -0.63
CA VAL A 356 -1.49 -12.06 -1.07
C VAL A 356 -2.52 -11.00 -0.71
N ARG A 357 -3.19 -10.47 -1.73
CA ARG A 357 -4.29 -9.53 -1.55
C ARG A 357 -5.62 -10.22 -1.80
N MET A 358 -6.54 -10.03 -0.85
CA MET A 358 -7.88 -10.62 -0.84
C MET A 358 -8.93 -9.57 -0.47
N PHE A 359 -10.16 -9.98 -0.44
CA PHE A 359 -11.30 -9.21 0.05
C PHE A 359 -12.44 -10.14 0.48
N SER A 360 -13.36 -9.64 1.29
CA SER A 360 -14.45 -10.43 1.86
C SER A 360 -15.73 -9.61 1.99
N THR A 361 -16.75 -10.19 2.65
CA THR A 361 -17.97 -9.45 3.03
C THR A 361 -17.71 -8.22 3.91
N ARG A 362 -16.48 -8.05 4.45
CA ARG A 362 -16.11 -6.95 5.34
C ARG A 362 -15.56 -5.72 4.61
N ASN A 363 -15.06 -5.88 3.37
CA ASN A 363 -14.47 -4.82 2.57
C ASN A 363 -14.77 -4.98 1.07
N TYR A 364 -14.34 -4.02 0.28
CA TYR A 364 -14.42 -4.05 -1.18
C TYR A 364 -13.11 -4.54 -1.79
N ASN A 365 -13.21 -5.11 -3.01
CA ASN A 365 -12.05 -5.58 -3.77
C ASN A 365 -11.09 -4.45 -4.16
N MET A 366 -11.65 -3.33 -4.62
CA MET A 366 -10.91 -2.18 -5.15
C MET A 366 -11.61 -0.87 -4.78
N GLU A 367 -10.88 0.23 -4.84
CA GLU A 367 -11.48 1.56 -4.89
C GLU A 367 -12.06 1.86 -6.28
N MET A 368 -13.08 2.72 -6.33
CA MET A 368 -13.62 3.22 -7.59
C MET A 368 -12.54 3.99 -8.37
N PRO A 369 -12.52 3.91 -9.71
CA PRO A 369 -11.58 4.65 -10.56
C PRO A 369 -11.99 6.13 -10.71
N TYR A 370 -12.17 6.82 -9.60
CA TYR A 370 -12.50 8.25 -9.60
C TYR A 370 -11.48 9.03 -10.43
N ASN A 371 -11.95 9.96 -11.24
CA ASN A 371 -11.14 10.82 -12.12
C ASN A 371 -10.43 10.05 -13.25
N GLY A 372 -10.82 8.83 -13.53
CA GLY A 372 -10.45 8.09 -14.73
C GLY A 372 -9.30 7.07 -14.66
N PRO A 373 -8.36 7.06 -13.67
CA PRO A 373 -7.27 6.09 -13.69
C PRO A 373 -7.70 4.69 -13.27
N GLY A 374 -7.02 3.66 -13.77
CA GLY A 374 -7.19 2.28 -13.31
C GLY A 374 -8.41 1.54 -13.89
N LYS A 375 -8.82 1.85 -15.11
CA LYS A 375 -9.98 1.24 -15.80
C LYS A 375 -10.06 -0.29 -15.79
N PRO A 376 -8.98 -1.07 -15.90
CA PRO A 376 -9.06 -2.53 -16.00
C PRO A 376 -8.82 -3.26 -14.68
N THR A 377 -8.94 -2.61 -13.52
CA THR A 377 -8.45 -3.15 -12.24
C THR A 377 -9.44 -4.05 -11.49
N HIS A 378 -10.47 -4.62 -12.15
CA HIS A 378 -11.53 -5.42 -11.56
C HIS A 378 -11.04 -6.55 -10.64
N HIS A 379 -10.01 -7.30 -11.07
CA HIS A 379 -9.56 -8.55 -10.46
C HIS A 379 -8.30 -8.39 -9.57
N ARG A 380 -7.90 -7.15 -9.22
CA ARG A 380 -6.65 -6.92 -8.48
C ARG A 380 -6.67 -7.33 -7.00
N ALA A 381 -7.75 -7.89 -6.51
CA ALA A 381 -7.82 -8.45 -5.16
C ALA A 381 -8.32 -9.91 -5.14
N ASP A 382 -8.44 -10.57 -6.29
CA ASP A 382 -8.96 -11.94 -6.41
C ASP A 382 -7.92 -13.02 -6.00
N GLY A 383 -7.20 -12.77 -4.91
CA GLY A 383 -6.07 -13.59 -4.47
C GLY A 383 -4.80 -13.26 -5.23
N THR A 384 -4.60 -11.99 -5.54
CA THR A 384 -3.39 -11.52 -6.23
C THR A 384 -2.15 -11.80 -5.42
N ASN A 385 -1.15 -12.46 -6.06
CA ASN A 385 0.09 -12.88 -5.44
C ASN A 385 1.28 -12.41 -6.29
N TYR A 386 1.77 -11.20 -6.02
CA TYR A 386 2.97 -10.68 -6.67
C TYR A 386 4.23 -11.15 -5.94
N LEU A 387 5.27 -11.45 -6.71
CA LEU A 387 6.60 -11.83 -6.23
C LEU A 387 7.64 -10.85 -6.77
N VAL A 388 8.48 -10.35 -5.87
CA VAL A 388 9.50 -9.32 -6.16
C VAL A 388 10.83 -9.75 -5.58
N LEU A 389 11.89 -9.75 -6.38
CA LEU A 389 13.27 -10.01 -5.96
C LEU A 389 14.08 -8.71 -5.83
N LYS A 390 13.93 -7.78 -6.78
CA LYS A 390 14.74 -6.56 -6.91
C LYS A 390 13.97 -5.26 -6.74
N GLY A 391 12.65 -5.26 -6.92
CA GLY A 391 11.79 -4.09 -6.82
C GLY A 391 11.34 -3.50 -8.16
N ASN A 392 11.88 -3.94 -9.29
CA ASN A 392 11.60 -3.39 -10.61
C ASN A 392 10.94 -4.37 -11.59
N GLU A 393 10.48 -5.52 -11.12
CA GLU A 393 9.90 -6.59 -11.94
C GLU A 393 8.63 -6.17 -12.67
N TYR A 394 7.89 -5.21 -12.09
CA TYR A 394 6.62 -4.71 -12.63
C TYR A 394 6.70 -3.24 -13.09
N LEU A 395 7.91 -2.66 -13.12
CA LEU A 395 8.08 -1.25 -13.45
C LEU A 395 7.62 -0.96 -14.88
N ASN A 396 6.61 -0.11 -15.02
CA ASN A 396 6.02 0.30 -16.31
C ASN A 396 5.35 -0.79 -17.16
N ILE A 397 5.07 -1.98 -16.61
CA ILE A 397 4.41 -3.08 -17.33
C ILE A 397 2.92 -2.79 -17.66
N TRP A 398 2.27 -1.88 -16.93
CA TRP A 398 0.82 -1.73 -16.91
C TRP A 398 0.15 -1.46 -18.25
N PRO A 399 0.73 -0.70 -19.19
CA PRO A 399 0.16 -0.51 -20.53
C PRO A 399 -0.02 -1.79 -21.34
N VAL A 400 0.83 -2.78 -21.10
CA VAL A 400 0.87 -4.05 -21.82
C VAL A 400 0.39 -5.24 -20.97
N TYR A 401 -0.06 -4.97 -19.74
CA TYR A 401 -0.47 -5.99 -18.79
C TYR A 401 -1.80 -6.65 -19.21
N ASP A 402 -1.82 -7.97 -19.25
CA ASP A 402 -3.07 -8.72 -19.43
C ASP A 402 -3.86 -8.74 -18.12
N TRP A 403 -4.87 -7.91 -18.02
CA TRP A 403 -5.68 -7.70 -16.82
C TRP A 403 -6.61 -8.88 -16.47
N GLN A 404 -6.61 -9.92 -17.29
CA GLN A 404 -7.25 -11.20 -17.03
C GLN A 404 -6.24 -12.32 -16.72
N LYS A 405 -4.94 -11.96 -16.60
CA LYS A 405 -3.83 -12.85 -16.22
C LYS A 405 -3.03 -12.27 -15.04
N ILE A 406 -3.72 -11.70 -14.05
CA ILE A 406 -3.05 -11.15 -12.86
C ILE A 406 -2.47 -12.28 -12.01
N SER A 407 -1.20 -12.17 -11.61
CA SER A 407 -0.50 -13.19 -10.82
C SER A 407 -1.30 -13.62 -9.59
N GLY A 408 -1.50 -14.91 -9.41
CA GLY A 408 -2.22 -15.53 -8.30
C GLY A 408 -3.74 -15.64 -8.48
N THR A 409 -4.36 -14.95 -9.46
CA THR A 409 -5.82 -14.90 -9.62
C THR A 409 -6.39 -16.07 -10.42
N THR A 410 -7.68 -16.35 -10.19
CA THR A 410 -8.47 -17.31 -10.96
C THR A 410 -9.64 -16.57 -11.60
N ILE A 411 -9.59 -16.34 -12.92
CA ILE A 411 -10.45 -15.40 -13.62
C ILE A 411 -11.09 -16.03 -14.84
N LEU A 412 -12.36 -15.70 -15.07
CA LEU A 412 -13.08 -16.01 -16.31
C LEU A 412 -12.49 -15.18 -17.47
N GLN A 413 -12.10 -15.84 -18.56
CA GLN A 413 -11.44 -15.22 -19.71
C GLN A 413 -12.49 -14.66 -20.67
N LYS A 414 -12.81 -13.39 -20.53
CA LYS A 414 -13.85 -12.68 -21.30
C LYS A 414 -13.23 -11.96 -22.50
N PRO A 415 -13.94 -11.81 -23.64
CA PRO A 415 -13.46 -11.02 -24.76
C PRO A 415 -13.25 -9.53 -24.39
N LYS A 416 -13.99 -9.03 -23.41
CA LYS A 416 -13.90 -7.65 -22.91
C LYS A 416 -14.24 -7.63 -21.41
N LEU A 417 -13.48 -6.86 -20.63
CA LEU A 417 -13.83 -6.56 -19.24
C LEU A 417 -15.10 -5.71 -19.15
N HIS A 418 -15.77 -5.77 -18.01
CA HIS A 418 -16.86 -4.85 -17.67
C HIS A 418 -16.39 -3.38 -17.69
N GLY A 419 -17.33 -2.45 -17.67
CA GLY A 419 -16.99 -1.02 -17.56
C GLY A 419 -16.32 -0.66 -16.24
N PRO A 420 -15.62 0.49 -16.17
CA PRO A 420 -14.95 0.93 -14.95
C PRO A 420 -15.87 1.12 -13.75
N GLU A 421 -17.16 1.38 -13.97
CA GLU A 421 -18.23 1.50 -12.96
C GLU A 421 -18.48 0.18 -12.21
N GLU A 422 -18.12 -0.94 -12.81
CA GLU A 422 -18.27 -2.29 -12.25
C GLU A 422 -17.04 -2.76 -11.44
N ILE A 423 -15.96 -1.97 -11.37
CA ILE A 423 -14.72 -2.36 -10.70
C ILE A 423 -14.93 -2.62 -9.21
N GLN A 424 -15.56 -1.70 -8.50
CA GLN A 424 -15.72 -1.80 -7.06
C GLN A 424 -16.88 -2.70 -6.68
N LYS A 425 -16.59 -3.84 -6.10
CA LYS A 425 -17.57 -4.81 -5.60
C LYS A 425 -17.21 -5.26 -4.19
N LYS A 426 -18.24 -5.47 -3.38
CA LYS A 426 -18.07 -6.07 -2.05
C LYS A 426 -17.85 -7.59 -2.17
N GLY A 427 -17.06 -8.17 -1.30
CA GLY A 427 -16.84 -9.61 -1.28
C GLY A 427 -18.11 -10.40 -0.93
N LEU A 428 -18.15 -11.67 -1.36
CA LEU A 428 -19.30 -12.55 -1.22
C LEU A 428 -19.11 -13.64 -0.15
N THR A 429 -17.89 -13.81 0.35
CA THR A 429 -17.54 -14.81 1.36
C THR A 429 -16.87 -14.18 2.57
N ASN A 430 -16.85 -14.85 3.71
CA ASN A 430 -16.22 -14.36 4.94
C ASN A 430 -15.01 -15.19 5.40
N PHE A 431 -14.83 -16.43 4.88
CA PHE A 431 -13.68 -17.25 5.24
C PHE A 431 -12.45 -16.82 4.41
N VAL A 432 -11.90 -15.68 4.81
CA VAL A 432 -10.81 -14.97 4.16
C VAL A 432 -9.85 -14.44 5.22
N GLY A 433 -8.59 -14.91 5.20
CA GLY A 433 -7.63 -14.49 6.22
C GLY A 433 -6.33 -15.28 6.19
N ALA A 434 -5.62 -15.24 7.31
CA ALA A 434 -4.33 -15.90 7.45
C ALA A 434 -4.09 -16.39 8.88
N VAL A 435 -3.21 -17.39 9.02
CA VAL A 435 -2.55 -17.75 10.27
C VAL A 435 -1.07 -17.38 10.17
N THR A 436 -0.52 -16.74 11.19
CA THR A 436 0.90 -16.34 11.21
C THR A 436 1.43 -16.20 12.64
N ASP A 437 2.68 -16.60 12.83
CA ASP A 437 3.48 -16.38 14.04
C ASP A 437 4.44 -15.16 13.87
N ASN A 438 4.21 -14.31 12.85
CA ASN A 438 5.02 -13.20 12.39
C ASN A 438 6.33 -13.58 11.67
N MET A 439 6.68 -14.85 11.56
CA MET A 439 7.84 -15.35 10.80
C MET A 439 7.40 -16.20 9.61
N TYR A 440 6.42 -17.06 9.82
CA TYR A 440 5.80 -17.96 8.84
C TYR A 440 4.31 -17.68 8.78
N GLY A 441 3.64 -18.21 7.78
CA GLY A 441 2.19 -18.10 7.72
C GLY A 441 1.57 -18.87 6.57
N ALA A 442 0.26 -19.06 6.68
CA ALA A 442 -0.58 -19.54 5.61
C ALA A 442 -1.77 -18.59 5.41
N VAL A 443 -2.24 -18.52 4.20
CA VAL A 443 -3.35 -17.65 3.77
C VAL A 443 -4.46 -18.51 3.19
N VAL A 444 -5.71 -18.17 3.46
CA VAL A 444 -6.89 -18.82 2.91
C VAL A 444 -7.83 -17.81 2.29
N PHE A 445 -8.37 -18.17 1.13
CA PHE A 445 -9.41 -17.44 0.44
C PHE A 445 -10.50 -18.38 -0.09
N ASP A 446 -11.64 -18.42 0.57
CA ASP A 446 -12.85 -18.99 0.01
C ASP A 446 -13.38 -18.01 -1.04
N PHE A 447 -12.84 -18.12 -2.25
CA PHE A 447 -13.04 -17.15 -3.32
C PHE A 447 -14.37 -17.37 -4.04
N LYS A 448 -15.15 -16.29 -4.14
CA LYS A 448 -16.32 -16.18 -5.02
C LYS A 448 -16.25 -14.83 -5.72
N SER A 449 -16.14 -14.86 -7.04
CA SER A 449 -16.03 -13.63 -7.83
C SER A 449 -17.32 -12.81 -7.83
N PRO A 450 -17.28 -11.53 -7.50
CA PRO A 450 -18.46 -10.65 -7.63
C PRO A 450 -18.66 -10.12 -9.05
N HIS A 451 -17.71 -10.39 -9.97
CA HIS A 451 -17.75 -9.95 -11.38
C HIS A 451 -18.17 -11.06 -12.33
N ASP A 452 -17.85 -12.29 -11.95
CA ASP A 452 -18.01 -13.48 -12.77
C ASP A 452 -18.55 -14.61 -11.90
N MET A 453 -19.21 -15.57 -12.48
CA MET A 453 -19.68 -16.77 -11.76
C MET A 453 -18.52 -17.78 -11.64
N VAL A 454 -17.42 -17.38 -10.98
CA VAL A 454 -16.25 -18.24 -10.69
C VAL A 454 -16.11 -18.38 -9.19
N GLU A 455 -15.96 -19.62 -8.74
CA GLU A 455 -15.67 -19.98 -7.35
C GLU A 455 -14.39 -20.81 -7.29
N ALA A 456 -13.65 -20.70 -6.18
CA ALA A 456 -12.45 -21.50 -5.91
C ALA A 456 -12.11 -21.48 -4.43
N LYS A 457 -11.51 -22.55 -3.90
CA LYS A 457 -10.84 -22.53 -2.60
C LYS A 457 -9.35 -22.43 -2.81
N LYS A 458 -8.74 -21.38 -2.28
CA LYS A 458 -7.35 -21.01 -2.55
C LYS A 458 -6.58 -20.87 -1.26
N SER A 459 -5.35 -21.43 -1.21
CA SER A 459 -4.45 -21.26 -0.05
C SER A 459 -3.00 -21.10 -0.51
N TRP A 460 -2.24 -20.36 0.29
CA TRP A 460 -0.80 -20.13 0.13
C TRP A 460 -0.11 -20.47 1.45
N PHE A 461 1.02 -21.20 1.39
CA PHE A 461 1.77 -21.66 2.55
C PHE A 461 3.22 -21.20 2.42
N PHE A 462 3.68 -20.34 3.33
CA PHE A 462 4.95 -19.62 3.23
C PHE A 462 6.00 -20.19 4.19
N PHE A 463 7.19 -20.49 3.64
CA PHE A 463 8.34 -21.05 4.33
C PHE A 463 9.60 -20.18 4.13
N ASP A 464 10.81 -20.69 4.40
CA ASP A 464 12.01 -19.86 4.34
C ASP A 464 12.44 -19.51 2.91
N GLU A 465 12.50 -20.50 2.02
CA GLU A 465 13.04 -20.36 0.67
C GLU A 465 11.97 -20.50 -0.43
N GLU A 466 10.76 -20.93 -0.05
CA GLU A 466 9.69 -21.20 -0.99
C GLU A 466 8.31 -20.98 -0.37
N TYR A 467 7.30 -20.97 -1.23
CA TYR A 467 5.92 -21.07 -0.81
C TYR A 467 5.13 -21.97 -1.75
N VAL A 468 4.05 -22.56 -1.21
CA VAL A 468 3.17 -23.50 -1.91
C VAL A 468 1.83 -22.84 -2.17
N CYS A 469 1.34 -22.95 -3.40
CA CYS A 469 0.03 -22.46 -3.81
C CYS A 469 -0.88 -23.61 -4.16
N LEU A 470 -2.03 -23.68 -3.50
CA LEU A 470 -3.06 -24.70 -3.71
C LEU A 470 -4.37 -24.05 -4.13
N GLY A 471 -5.05 -24.68 -5.06
CA GLY A 471 -6.41 -24.33 -5.46
C GLY A 471 -7.22 -25.58 -5.77
N THR A 472 -8.49 -25.55 -5.39
CA THR A 472 -9.44 -26.64 -5.64
C THR A 472 -10.86 -26.10 -5.74
N ASN A 473 -11.80 -26.97 -6.11
CA ASN A 473 -13.21 -26.62 -6.31
C ASN A 473 -13.36 -25.40 -7.24
N ILE A 474 -12.52 -25.33 -8.30
CA ILE A 474 -12.65 -24.30 -9.30
C ILE A 474 -13.84 -24.64 -10.19
N GLN A 475 -14.84 -23.77 -10.19
CA GLN A 475 -16.08 -24.00 -10.93
C GLN A 475 -16.66 -22.72 -11.52
N SER A 476 -17.36 -22.88 -12.64
CA SER A 476 -18.11 -21.79 -13.29
C SER A 476 -19.17 -22.41 -14.22
N ASP A 477 -20.37 -21.87 -14.22
CA ASP A 477 -21.42 -22.28 -15.15
C ASP A 477 -21.34 -21.53 -16.51
N ILE A 478 -20.44 -20.54 -16.59
CA ILE A 478 -20.28 -19.73 -17.80
C ILE A 478 -19.46 -20.48 -18.84
N LYS A 479 -19.95 -20.56 -20.08
CA LYS A 479 -19.31 -21.26 -21.20
C LYS A 479 -18.09 -20.51 -21.78
N MET A 480 -17.22 -20.00 -20.89
CA MET A 480 -15.95 -19.34 -21.20
C MET A 480 -14.81 -20.01 -20.43
N PRO A 481 -13.56 -19.93 -20.92
CA PRO A 481 -12.42 -20.48 -20.20
C PRO A 481 -12.20 -19.79 -18.84
N VAL A 482 -11.74 -20.56 -17.86
CA VAL A 482 -11.25 -20.03 -16.58
C VAL A 482 -9.76 -20.30 -16.50
N ALA A 483 -8.96 -19.28 -16.16
CA ALA A 483 -7.53 -19.41 -16.00
C ALA A 483 -7.06 -19.05 -14.59
N THR A 484 -6.15 -19.86 -14.02
CA THR A 484 -5.38 -19.47 -12.84
C THR A 484 -3.98 -19.06 -13.25
N THR A 485 -3.64 -17.81 -13.06
CA THR A 485 -2.33 -17.28 -13.43
C THR A 485 -1.32 -17.50 -12.31
N VAL A 486 -0.23 -18.16 -12.65
CA VAL A 486 0.91 -18.37 -11.74
C VAL A 486 1.74 -17.09 -11.62
N ASN A 487 2.14 -16.52 -12.77
CA ASN A 487 2.82 -15.22 -12.80
C ASN A 487 2.64 -14.51 -14.14
N GLN A 488 2.69 -13.18 -14.10
CA GLN A 488 2.86 -12.29 -15.23
C GLN A 488 3.80 -11.16 -14.82
N VAL A 489 4.91 -10.99 -15.54
CA VAL A 489 6.00 -10.07 -15.20
C VAL A 489 6.78 -9.68 -16.46
N LEU A 490 7.56 -8.59 -16.41
CA LEU A 490 8.49 -8.26 -17.47
C LEU A 490 9.45 -9.43 -17.75
N LEU A 491 9.63 -9.79 -19.00
CA LEU A 491 10.54 -10.88 -19.41
C LEU A 491 12.00 -10.42 -19.24
N LYS A 492 12.76 -11.19 -18.47
CA LYS A 492 14.20 -10.98 -18.28
C LYS A 492 14.95 -12.28 -18.51
N GLY A 493 15.70 -12.34 -19.61
CA GLY A 493 16.45 -13.54 -19.99
C GLY A 493 15.56 -14.68 -20.49
N ASP A 494 16.10 -15.87 -20.49
CA ASP A 494 15.48 -17.06 -21.05
C ASP A 494 14.40 -17.64 -20.15
N VAL A 495 13.37 -18.21 -20.76
CA VAL A 495 12.40 -19.09 -20.09
C VAL A 495 12.82 -20.53 -20.35
N THR A 496 13.07 -21.28 -19.28
CA THR A 496 13.47 -22.70 -19.35
C THR A 496 12.36 -23.58 -18.79
N VAL A 497 12.13 -24.71 -19.42
CA VAL A 497 11.11 -25.69 -19.00
C VAL A 497 11.71 -27.09 -18.89
N MET A 498 11.27 -27.87 -17.90
CA MET A 498 11.46 -29.31 -17.81
C MET A 498 10.18 -30.00 -18.24
N GLN A 499 10.20 -30.58 -19.42
CA GLN A 499 9.06 -31.25 -20.04
C GLN A 499 9.47 -32.66 -20.49
N ASP A 500 8.68 -33.66 -20.18
CA ASP A 500 8.96 -35.07 -20.53
C ASP A 500 10.38 -35.54 -20.12
N GLY A 501 10.92 -34.99 -19.03
CA GLY A 501 12.27 -35.29 -18.55
C GLY A 501 13.40 -34.55 -19.29
N VAL A 502 13.08 -33.69 -20.25
CA VAL A 502 14.04 -32.91 -21.04
C VAL A 502 13.99 -31.43 -20.65
N LYS A 503 15.16 -30.83 -20.40
CA LYS A 503 15.32 -29.40 -20.17
C LYS A 503 15.44 -28.67 -21.50
N ASN A 504 14.52 -27.71 -21.74
CA ASN A 504 14.48 -26.92 -22.98
C ASN A 504 14.44 -25.42 -22.65
N VAL A 505 15.16 -24.62 -23.42
CA VAL A 505 14.98 -23.18 -23.47
C VAL A 505 13.88 -22.88 -24.50
N LEU A 506 12.87 -22.12 -24.08
CA LEU A 506 11.73 -21.83 -24.94
C LEU A 506 12.03 -20.67 -25.91
N PRO A 507 11.80 -20.82 -27.20
CA PRO A 507 11.78 -19.68 -28.11
C PRO A 507 10.60 -18.77 -27.78
N GLY A 508 10.67 -17.49 -28.21
CA GLY A 508 9.57 -16.53 -28.04
C GLY A 508 8.24 -17.04 -28.62
N GLY A 509 7.13 -16.69 -27.96
CA GLY A 509 5.79 -17.02 -28.39
C GLY A 509 4.87 -17.50 -27.26
N ASN A 510 3.66 -17.94 -27.64
CA ASN A 510 2.65 -18.48 -26.75
C ASN A 510 2.42 -19.97 -27.05
N ARG A 511 2.47 -20.85 -26.04
CA ARG A 511 2.34 -22.29 -26.22
C ARG A 511 1.73 -23.00 -25.04
N VAL A 512 1.02 -24.06 -25.32
CA VAL A 512 0.57 -25.05 -24.33
C VAL A 512 1.65 -26.13 -24.21
N ALA A 513 2.06 -26.44 -22.99
CA ALA A 513 3.05 -27.46 -22.70
C ALA A 513 2.43 -28.50 -21.73
N ASP A 514 2.49 -29.79 -22.10
CA ASP A 514 2.03 -30.91 -21.29
C ASP A 514 3.19 -31.53 -20.48
N LYS A 515 2.86 -32.23 -19.40
CA LYS A 515 3.83 -32.98 -18.55
C LYS A 515 5.02 -32.12 -18.07
N VAL A 516 4.76 -30.85 -17.78
CA VAL A 516 5.78 -29.91 -17.29
C VAL A 516 6.02 -30.20 -15.79
N LYS A 517 7.29 -30.39 -15.41
CA LYS A 517 7.72 -30.55 -14.03
C LYS A 517 8.09 -29.23 -13.37
N TRP A 518 8.70 -28.33 -14.11
CA TRP A 518 8.99 -27.00 -13.66
C TRP A 518 9.18 -26.02 -14.82
N VAL A 519 8.95 -24.74 -14.55
CA VAL A 519 9.28 -23.59 -15.39
C VAL A 519 10.23 -22.70 -14.61
N TYR A 520 11.24 -22.16 -15.27
CA TYR A 520 12.21 -21.25 -14.66
C TYR A 520 12.30 -19.96 -15.49
N HIS A 521 12.23 -18.82 -14.79
CA HIS A 521 12.39 -17.49 -15.35
C HIS A 521 12.93 -16.52 -14.30
N ASP A 522 13.91 -15.69 -14.64
CA ASP A 522 14.52 -14.61 -13.84
C ASP A 522 14.75 -15.00 -12.37
N ARG A 523 15.52 -16.09 -12.14
CA ARG A 523 15.83 -16.63 -10.80
C ARG A 523 14.64 -17.16 -10.00
N ILE A 524 13.52 -17.42 -10.64
CA ILE A 524 12.34 -18.01 -10.00
C ILE A 524 12.04 -19.35 -10.66
N ALA A 525 11.90 -20.40 -9.83
CA ALA A 525 11.41 -21.69 -10.29
C ALA A 525 9.97 -21.91 -9.85
N TYR A 526 9.12 -22.30 -10.80
CA TYR A 526 7.74 -22.75 -10.58
C TYR A 526 7.73 -24.26 -10.74
N ILE A 527 7.62 -24.99 -9.63
CA ILE A 527 7.73 -26.46 -9.57
C ILE A 527 6.35 -27.06 -9.43
N PHE A 528 6.03 -28.02 -10.26
CA PHE A 528 4.78 -28.77 -10.19
C PHE A 528 5.04 -30.13 -9.54
N PRO A 529 4.39 -30.41 -8.37
CA PRO A 529 4.55 -31.69 -7.67
C PRO A 529 4.28 -32.91 -8.55
N GLU A 530 3.26 -32.79 -9.39
CA GLU A 530 2.93 -33.75 -10.45
C GLU A 530 3.11 -33.07 -11.80
N PRO A 531 3.66 -33.77 -12.81
CA PRO A 531 3.77 -33.24 -14.17
C PRO A 531 2.42 -32.76 -14.67
N THR A 532 2.35 -31.50 -15.08
CA THR A 532 1.07 -30.84 -15.38
C THR A 532 1.06 -30.13 -16.72
N LYS A 533 -0.13 -29.81 -17.18
CA LYS A 533 -0.37 -28.98 -18.37
C LYS A 533 -0.43 -27.52 -17.98
N VAL A 534 0.38 -26.68 -18.63
CA VAL A 534 0.41 -25.21 -18.42
C VAL A 534 0.48 -24.50 -19.76
N THR A 535 0.07 -23.25 -19.77
CA THR A 535 0.33 -22.35 -20.91
C THR A 535 1.41 -21.35 -20.52
N ILE A 536 2.35 -21.13 -21.43
CA ILE A 536 3.52 -20.26 -21.24
C ILE A 536 3.56 -19.26 -22.38
N SER A 537 3.71 -17.98 -22.07
CA SER A 537 3.92 -16.92 -23.06
C SER A 537 5.18 -16.14 -22.69
N ASN A 538 6.08 -15.94 -23.65
CA ASN A 538 7.30 -15.16 -23.53
C ASN A 538 7.52 -14.37 -24.83
N GLN A 539 6.74 -13.32 -25.00
CA GLN A 539 6.66 -12.56 -26.26
C GLN A 539 6.54 -11.05 -26.03
N ASN A 540 6.67 -10.30 -27.11
CA ASN A 540 6.39 -8.86 -27.09
C ASN A 540 4.89 -8.60 -26.99
N GLU A 541 4.51 -7.71 -26.10
CA GLU A 541 3.15 -7.23 -25.91
C GLU A 541 3.11 -5.72 -26.22
N THR A 542 2.02 -5.26 -26.80
CA THR A 542 1.83 -3.86 -27.18
C THR A 542 0.59 -3.28 -26.51
N GLY A 543 0.71 -2.06 -25.98
CA GLY A 543 -0.39 -1.33 -25.35
C GLY A 543 -0.12 0.16 -25.29
N SER A 544 -0.87 0.89 -24.47
CA SER A 544 -0.64 2.32 -24.23
C SER A 544 -1.07 2.73 -22.83
N TRP A 545 -0.48 3.78 -22.29
CA TRP A 545 -0.92 4.33 -21.00
C TRP A 545 -2.38 4.80 -21.05
N ALA A 546 -2.83 5.34 -22.18
CA ALA A 546 -4.21 5.77 -22.38
C ALA A 546 -5.24 4.63 -22.36
N SER A 547 -4.82 3.36 -22.54
CA SER A 547 -5.74 2.22 -22.47
C SER A 547 -6.23 1.91 -21.06
N ILE A 548 -5.50 2.38 -20.03
CA ILE A 548 -5.78 2.08 -18.63
C ILE A 548 -6.31 3.29 -17.83
N THR A 549 -6.59 4.40 -18.51
CA THR A 549 -7.15 5.61 -17.88
C THR A 549 -8.01 6.38 -18.87
N ASP A 550 -8.99 7.16 -18.35
CA ASP A 550 -9.76 8.15 -19.11
C ASP A 550 -9.18 9.56 -18.98
N GLN A 551 -8.07 9.75 -18.28
CA GLN A 551 -7.43 11.05 -18.14
C GLN A 551 -6.89 11.56 -19.49
N LYS A 552 -7.19 12.82 -19.83
CA LYS A 552 -6.89 13.41 -21.15
C LYS A 552 -5.41 13.69 -21.38
N ASN A 553 -4.63 13.90 -20.31
CA ASN A 553 -3.22 14.28 -20.36
C ASN A 553 -2.25 13.08 -20.44
N ILE A 554 -2.74 11.86 -20.62
CA ILE A 554 -1.93 10.65 -20.68
C ILE A 554 -1.55 10.34 -22.13
N SER A 555 -0.27 9.96 -22.33
CA SER A 555 0.26 9.58 -23.65
C SER A 555 -0.53 8.43 -24.29
N LYS A 556 -0.85 8.59 -25.56
CA LYS A 556 -1.44 7.56 -26.43
C LYS A 556 -0.40 6.78 -27.22
N ASP A 557 0.88 7.12 -27.08
CA ASP A 557 1.96 6.46 -27.77
C ASP A 557 2.00 4.97 -27.47
N PRO A 558 2.31 4.12 -28.43
CA PRO A 558 2.44 2.70 -28.21
C PRO A 558 3.62 2.40 -27.26
N VAL A 559 3.37 1.48 -26.34
CA VAL A 559 4.37 0.90 -25.44
C VAL A 559 4.53 -0.56 -25.82
N ASN A 560 5.78 -0.98 -26.02
CA ASN A 560 6.13 -2.35 -26.36
C ASN A 560 7.08 -2.90 -25.30
N GLU A 561 6.69 -4.00 -24.65
CA GLU A 561 7.50 -4.67 -23.64
C GLU A 561 7.47 -6.19 -23.85
N GLN A 562 8.55 -6.84 -23.54
CA GLN A 562 8.57 -8.30 -23.49
C GLN A 562 8.00 -8.77 -22.16
N VAL A 563 7.02 -9.67 -22.20
CA VAL A 563 6.27 -10.13 -21.03
C VAL A 563 6.31 -11.65 -20.92
N PHE A 564 6.64 -12.14 -19.73
CA PHE A 564 6.49 -13.53 -19.33
C PHE A 564 5.13 -13.74 -18.67
N LYS A 565 4.39 -14.77 -19.12
CA LYS A 565 3.13 -15.22 -18.50
C LYS A 565 3.14 -16.74 -18.35
N LEU A 566 2.63 -17.22 -17.22
CA LEU A 566 2.48 -18.65 -16.92
C LEU A 566 1.12 -18.87 -16.23
N TRP A 567 0.29 -19.78 -16.78
CA TRP A 567 -1.04 -20.04 -16.20
C TRP A 567 -1.53 -21.46 -16.44
N PHE A 568 -2.45 -21.91 -15.58
CA PHE A 568 -3.30 -23.09 -15.79
C PHE A 568 -4.56 -22.66 -16.54
N ASP A 569 -4.90 -23.39 -17.60
CA ASP A 569 -6.19 -23.27 -18.29
C ASP A 569 -7.11 -24.41 -17.77
N HIS A 570 -8.18 -24.05 -17.07
CA HIS A 570 -9.16 -24.99 -16.54
C HIS A 570 -10.26 -25.36 -17.54
N GLY A 571 -10.18 -24.83 -18.78
CA GLY A 571 -11.19 -25.03 -19.82
C GLY A 571 -12.45 -24.20 -19.58
N LYS A 572 -13.48 -24.48 -20.41
CA LYS A 572 -14.79 -23.81 -20.36
C LYS A 572 -15.68 -24.52 -19.34
N SER A 573 -16.41 -23.74 -18.53
CA SER A 573 -17.32 -24.25 -17.50
C SER A 573 -16.66 -25.34 -16.64
N PRO A 574 -15.51 -25.04 -16.00
CA PRO A 574 -14.84 -26.04 -15.16
C PRO A 574 -15.76 -26.44 -14.01
N ASN A 575 -15.69 -27.73 -13.65
CA ASN A 575 -16.36 -28.30 -12.50
C ASN A 575 -15.31 -29.06 -11.66
N ASN A 576 -15.07 -28.60 -10.44
CA ASN A 576 -14.06 -29.13 -9.52
C ASN A 576 -12.62 -29.13 -10.08
N GLY A 577 -12.24 -28.08 -10.82
CA GLY A 577 -10.86 -27.85 -11.26
C GLY A 577 -9.93 -27.65 -10.06
N SER A 578 -8.63 -27.93 -10.26
CA SER A 578 -7.62 -27.76 -9.21
C SER A 578 -6.26 -27.39 -9.78
N TYR A 579 -5.40 -26.86 -8.92
CA TYR A 579 -3.98 -26.65 -9.19
C TYR A 579 -3.14 -26.80 -7.93
N GLN A 580 -1.87 -27.12 -8.12
CA GLN A 580 -0.86 -27.07 -7.07
C GLN A 580 0.50 -26.78 -7.66
N TYR A 581 1.22 -25.85 -7.06
CA TYR A 581 2.60 -25.52 -7.46
C TYR A 581 3.39 -24.94 -6.29
N ILE A 582 4.71 -25.06 -6.40
CA ILE A 582 5.68 -24.50 -5.46
C ILE A 582 6.45 -23.41 -6.19
N VAL A 583 6.57 -22.26 -5.56
CA VAL A 583 7.39 -21.15 -6.05
C VAL A 583 8.66 -21.09 -5.24
N VAL A 584 9.79 -21.09 -5.93
CA VAL A 584 11.13 -20.98 -5.32
C VAL A 584 11.79 -19.73 -5.84
N PRO A 585 11.74 -18.63 -5.06
CA PRO A 585 12.39 -17.37 -5.42
C PRO A 585 13.91 -17.44 -5.26
N ASP A 586 14.62 -16.63 -6.04
CA ASP A 586 16.07 -16.39 -5.97
C ASP A 586 16.94 -17.65 -6.05
N ILE A 587 16.55 -18.61 -6.88
CA ILE A 587 17.30 -19.84 -7.15
C ILE A 587 18.14 -19.74 -8.43
N ALA A 588 19.34 -20.32 -8.43
CA ALA A 588 20.14 -20.41 -9.64
C ALA A 588 19.61 -21.51 -10.58
N ALA A 589 19.76 -21.33 -11.89
CA ALA A 589 19.17 -22.23 -12.91
C ALA A 589 19.71 -23.68 -12.86
N ASP A 590 20.95 -23.88 -12.44
CA ASP A 590 21.60 -25.17 -12.25
C ASP A 590 21.11 -25.90 -11.00
N GLN A 591 20.62 -25.16 -10.00
CA GLN A 591 20.09 -25.72 -8.76
C GLN A 591 18.63 -26.21 -8.87
N VAL A 592 17.89 -25.78 -9.90
CA VAL A 592 16.46 -26.14 -10.07
C VAL A 592 16.28 -27.64 -10.21
N MET A 593 17.14 -28.34 -10.96
CA MET A 593 17.08 -29.80 -11.15
C MET A 593 17.20 -30.57 -9.83
N ALA A 594 18.09 -30.10 -8.92
CA ALA A 594 18.31 -30.71 -7.61
C ALA A 594 17.22 -30.31 -6.58
N SER A 595 16.36 -29.37 -6.93
CA SER A 595 15.39 -28.72 -6.02
C SER A 595 13.97 -29.29 -6.14
N GLY A 596 13.79 -30.52 -6.61
CA GLY A 596 12.47 -31.16 -6.66
C GLY A 596 11.77 -31.18 -5.29
N GLN A 597 10.44 -31.33 -5.30
CA GLN A 597 9.58 -31.26 -4.11
C GLN A 597 10.13 -32.07 -2.93
N ASN A 598 10.55 -33.31 -3.16
CA ASN A 598 11.06 -34.21 -2.12
C ASN A 598 12.37 -33.68 -1.49
N ASN A 599 13.24 -33.08 -2.27
CA ASN A 599 14.50 -32.53 -1.79
C ASN A 599 14.31 -31.28 -0.92
N ARG A 600 13.21 -30.53 -1.11
CA ARG A 600 12.85 -29.40 -0.26
C ARG A 600 12.13 -29.82 1.03
N GLY A 601 11.66 -31.07 1.12
CA GLY A 601 10.93 -31.56 2.28
C GLY A 601 9.46 -31.12 2.31
N ILE A 602 8.91 -30.67 1.19
CA ILE A 602 7.51 -30.28 1.08
C ILE A 602 6.65 -31.49 0.78
N LYS A 603 5.61 -31.67 1.60
CA LYS A 603 4.55 -32.69 1.40
C LYS A 603 3.20 -31.97 1.39
N ILE A 604 2.51 -31.97 0.28
CA ILE A 604 1.11 -31.56 0.20
C ILE A 604 0.28 -32.70 0.80
N LEU A 605 -0.31 -32.43 1.98
CA LEU A 605 -1.07 -33.42 2.71
C LEU A 605 -2.50 -33.55 2.22
N SER A 606 -3.07 -32.44 1.80
CA SER A 606 -4.43 -32.32 1.28
C SER A 606 -4.60 -31.12 0.38
N ASN A 607 -5.35 -31.28 -0.71
CA ASN A 607 -5.82 -30.20 -1.57
C ASN A 607 -7.24 -30.53 -2.04
N ASN A 608 -8.22 -30.35 -1.15
CA ASN A 608 -9.63 -30.58 -1.44
C ASN A 608 -10.50 -29.47 -0.81
N ASP A 609 -11.81 -29.53 -1.06
CA ASP A 609 -12.78 -28.52 -0.63
C ASP A 609 -13.00 -28.43 0.89
N THR A 610 -12.46 -29.38 1.65
CA THR A 610 -12.55 -29.43 3.12
C THR A 610 -11.26 -28.97 3.76
N ILE A 611 -10.10 -29.43 3.26
CA ILE A 611 -8.79 -29.18 3.86
C ILE A 611 -7.77 -28.91 2.76
N GLN A 612 -7.00 -27.83 2.94
CA GLN A 612 -5.74 -27.62 2.22
C GLN A 612 -4.62 -27.56 3.25
N ALA A 613 -3.57 -28.40 3.09
CA ALA A 613 -2.53 -28.51 4.09
C ALA A 613 -1.19 -28.95 3.50
N VAL A 614 -0.11 -28.39 4.06
CA VAL A 614 1.27 -28.64 3.67
C VAL A 614 2.11 -28.94 4.91
N HIS A 615 2.93 -29.98 4.84
CA HIS A 615 3.94 -30.32 5.82
C HIS A 615 5.33 -30.05 5.24
N HIS A 616 6.06 -29.14 5.86
CA HIS A 616 7.47 -28.90 5.56
C HIS A 616 8.33 -29.72 6.54
N THR A 617 8.81 -30.87 6.09
CA THR A 617 9.47 -31.86 6.95
C THR A 617 10.81 -31.40 7.51
N LYS A 618 11.57 -30.56 6.77
CA LYS A 618 12.85 -30.00 7.26
C LYS A 618 12.66 -28.97 8.36
N LEU A 619 11.58 -28.19 8.30
CA LEU A 619 11.21 -27.22 9.34
C LEU A 619 10.39 -27.86 10.47
N ASN A 620 10.04 -29.14 10.36
CA ASN A 620 9.11 -29.81 11.27
C ASN A 620 7.83 -29.00 11.51
N MET A 621 7.26 -28.46 10.41
CA MET A 621 6.12 -27.55 10.46
C MET A 621 5.00 -28.03 9.55
N VAL A 622 3.77 -28.00 10.06
CA VAL A 622 2.55 -28.15 9.25
C VAL A 622 1.75 -26.87 9.28
N GLN A 623 1.21 -26.51 8.13
CA GLN A 623 0.26 -25.40 7.97
C GLN A 623 -1.00 -25.97 7.31
N ALA A 624 -2.19 -25.65 7.86
CA ALA A 624 -3.46 -26.20 7.41
C ALA A 624 -4.58 -25.16 7.46
N ALA A 625 -5.40 -25.17 6.41
CA ALA A 625 -6.65 -24.44 6.31
C ALA A 625 -7.81 -25.43 6.26
N PHE A 626 -8.75 -25.31 7.18
CA PHE A 626 -9.98 -26.08 7.25
C PHE A 626 -11.15 -25.19 6.84
N TYR A 627 -11.75 -25.46 5.70
CA TYR A 627 -12.92 -24.72 5.21
C TYR A 627 -14.21 -25.13 5.93
N ARG A 628 -14.19 -26.29 6.59
CA ARG A 628 -15.23 -26.84 7.48
C ARG A 628 -14.59 -27.79 8.47
N SER A 629 -15.38 -28.34 9.40
CA SER A 629 -14.89 -29.37 10.32
C SER A 629 -14.28 -30.55 9.56
N GLY A 630 -13.18 -31.09 10.07
CA GLY A 630 -12.46 -32.19 9.41
C GLY A 630 -11.29 -32.69 10.22
N ALA A 631 -10.70 -33.78 9.76
CA ALA A 631 -9.52 -34.38 10.35
C ALA A 631 -8.54 -34.87 9.30
N MET A 632 -7.24 -34.80 9.61
CA MET A 632 -6.17 -35.25 8.74
C MET A 632 -5.04 -35.92 9.53
N THR A 633 -4.29 -36.81 8.86
CA THR A 633 -3.01 -37.30 9.37
C THR A 633 -1.91 -36.38 8.90
N VAL A 634 -1.16 -35.78 9.84
CA VAL A 634 -0.04 -34.86 9.56
C VAL A 634 1.25 -35.64 9.28
N LYS A 635 1.54 -36.61 10.13
CA LYS A 635 2.66 -37.54 10.06
C LYS A 635 2.28 -38.87 10.74
N PRO A 636 3.04 -39.94 10.55
CA PRO A 636 2.78 -41.18 11.28
C PRO A 636 2.61 -40.94 12.79
N GLY A 637 1.52 -41.42 13.37
CA GLY A 637 1.20 -41.25 14.80
C GLY A 637 0.63 -39.88 15.20
N PHE A 638 0.53 -38.90 14.29
CA PHE A 638 -0.02 -37.59 14.61
C PHE A 638 -1.20 -37.21 13.71
N LYS A 639 -2.35 -37.01 14.32
CA LYS A 639 -3.59 -36.52 13.68
C LYS A 639 -3.94 -35.11 14.20
N LEU A 640 -4.52 -34.33 13.32
CA LEU A 640 -5.08 -32.99 13.59
C LEU A 640 -6.55 -33.03 13.18
N LYS A 641 -7.45 -32.59 14.08
CA LYS A 641 -8.88 -32.39 13.80
C LYS A 641 -9.29 -30.99 14.22
N MET A 642 -10.07 -30.34 13.42
CA MET A 642 -10.76 -29.10 13.80
C MET A 642 -12.27 -29.34 13.76
N ASP A 643 -12.99 -28.84 14.76
CA ASP A 643 -14.43 -29.03 14.89
C ASP A 643 -15.23 -27.95 14.10
N SER A 644 -14.56 -26.93 13.60
CA SER A 644 -15.10 -25.85 12.78
C SER A 644 -14.15 -25.49 11.65
N GLN A 645 -14.54 -24.58 10.79
CA GLN A 645 -13.60 -23.87 9.91
C GLN A 645 -12.55 -23.13 10.75
N GLY A 646 -11.33 -22.96 10.19
CA GLY A 646 -10.23 -22.30 10.87
C GLY A 646 -8.88 -22.63 10.25
N MET A 647 -7.82 -22.03 10.77
CA MET A 647 -6.45 -22.31 10.34
C MET A 647 -5.56 -22.68 11.52
N ALA A 648 -4.63 -23.60 11.27
CA ALA A 648 -3.62 -24.00 12.24
C ALA A 648 -2.23 -24.09 11.60
N MET A 649 -1.22 -23.66 12.34
CA MET A 649 0.18 -23.88 12.06
C MET A 649 0.82 -24.51 13.28
N ILE A 650 1.48 -25.67 13.11
CA ILE A 650 2.09 -26.42 14.19
C ILE A 650 3.57 -26.62 13.89
N LYS A 651 4.43 -26.21 14.82
CA LYS A 651 5.85 -26.56 14.82
C LYS A 651 6.07 -27.70 15.84
N PHE A 652 6.86 -28.70 15.45
CA PHE A 652 7.15 -29.87 16.26
C PHE A 652 8.56 -29.82 16.84
N GLN A 653 8.70 -30.40 18.04
CA GLN A 653 9.95 -30.85 18.62
C GLN A 653 9.86 -32.34 18.85
N GLY A 654 10.52 -33.13 17.98
CA GLY A 654 10.29 -34.58 17.92
C GLY A 654 8.85 -34.87 17.54
N ASP A 655 8.15 -35.65 18.39
CA ASP A 655 6.74 -35.99 18.19
C ASP A 655 5.76 -35.10 18.94
N ARG A 656 6.24 -34.14 19.72
CA ARG A 656 5.40 -33.19 20.46
C ARG A 656 5.24 -31.87 19.74
N ILE A 657 4.11 -31.22 19.98
CA ILE A 657 3.90 -29.85 19.61
C ILE A 657 4.88 -28.98 20.43
N LYS A 658 5.68 -28.13 19.75
CA LYS A 658 6.46 -27.07 20.35
C LYS A 658 5.68 -25.76 20.35
N GLU A 659 4.99 -25.50 19.24
CA GLU A 659 4.24 -24.26 19.04
C GLU A 659 2.99 -24.56 18.21
N LEU A 660 1.86 -24.00 18.63
CA LEU A 660 0.59 -24.03 17.91
C LEU A 660 0.13 -22.59 17.67
N THR A 661 -0.04 -22.22 16.43
CA THR A 661 -0.65 -20.93 16.05
C THR A 661 -1.97 -21.20 15.36
N VAL A 662 -3.02 -20.48 15.75
CA VAL A 662 -4.38 -20.62 15.22
C VAL A 662 -5.00 -19.29 14.86
N SER A 663 -5.94 -19.31 13.92
CA SER A 663 -6.79 -18.16 13.61
C SER A 663 -8.16 -18.59 13.10
N ASP A 664 -9.15 -17.70 13.23
CA ASP A 664 -10.42 -17.79 12.53
C ASP A 664 -10.50 -16.74 11.42
N PRO A 665 -10.29 -17.11 10.14
CA PRO A 665 -10.46 -16.21 9.00
C PRO A 665 -11.87 -15.64 8.86
N SER A 666 -12.90 -16.32 9.37
CA SER A 666 -14.29 -15.84 9.34
C SER A 666 -14.59 -14.74 10.36
N ARG A 667 -13.77 -14.66 11.44
CA ARG A 667 -13.91 -13.71 12.57
C ARG A 667 -15.22 -13.87 13.34
N GLN A 668 -15.75 -15.08 13.40
CA GLN A 668 -17.02 -15.39 14.06
C GLN A 668 -16.86 -16.16 15.37
N LEU A 669 -15.69 -16.77 15.58
CA LEU A 669 -15.42 -17.60 16.74
C LEU A 669 -14.70 -16.80 17.84
N SER A 670 -15.13 -16.98 19.08
CA SER A 670 -14.38 -16.59 20.28
C SER A 670 -13.47 -17.68 20.80
N ILE A 671 -13.76 -18.95 20.44
CA ILE A 671 -12.96 -20.13 20.79
C ILE A 671 -12.86 -21.03 19.58
N ILE A 672 -11.66 -21.55 19.30
CA ILE A 672 -11.43 -22.59 18.30
C ILE A 672 -11.09 -23.91 19.00
N SER A 673 -11.73 -24.99 18.54
CA SER A 673 -11.58 -26.36 19.12
C SER A 673 -10.72 -27.20 18.20
N ILE A 674 -9.60 -27.70 18.73
CA ILE A 674 -8.62 -28.50 17.99
C ILE A 674 -8.32 -29.77 18.76
N THR A 675 -8.47 -30.93 18.13
CA THR A 675 -8.03 -32.21 18.69
C THR A 675 -6.74 -32.64 18.02
N VAL A 676 -5.74 -32.96 18.84
CA VAL A 676 -4.41 -33.42 18.41
C VAL A 676 -4.03 -34.72 19.04
N SER A 677 -3.17 -35.51 18.36
CA SER A 677 -2.53 -36.67 18.97
C SER A 677 -1.56 -36.23 20.07
N GLY A 678 -1.45 -37.04 21.13
CA GLY A 678 -0.60 -36.78 22.30
C GLY A 678 -1.39 -36.27 23.51
N ILE A 679 -0.76 -36.34 24.68
CA ILE A 679 -1.32 -35.89 25.95
C ILE A 679 -0.67 -34.54 26.32
N TYR A 680 -1.52 -33.54 26.47
CA TYR A 680 -1.20 -32.19 26.91
C TYR A 680 -2.15 -31.84 28.06
N ASN A 681 -1.62 -31.24 29.13
CA ASN A 681 -2.38 -30.98 30.37
C ASN A 681 -2.42 -29.48 30.71
N GLU A 682 -1.99 -28.65 29.80
CA GLU A 682 -1.89 -27.19 30.02
C GLU A 682 -3.28 -26.58 30.24
N LYS A 683 -3.39 -25.76 31.29
CA LYS A 683 -4.54 -24.90 31.57
C LYS A 683 -4.02 -23.52 31.96
N ARG A 684 -4.19 -22.55 31.07
CA ARG A 684 -3.76 -21.16 31.29
C ARG A 684 -4.69 -20.23 30.54
N GLU A 685 -4.50 -18.94 30.73
CA GLU A 685 -5.28 -17.93 30.02
C GLU A 685 -5.23 -18.16 28.49
N GLY A 686 -6.38 -18.21 27.86
CA GLY A 686 -6.55 -18.45 26.44
C GLY A 686 -6.33 -19.92 25.98
N LEU A 687 -6.04 -20.88 26.89
CA LEU A 687 -5.87 -22.30 26.54
C LEU A 687 -6.40 -23.24 27.63
N ILE A 688 -7.25 -24.15 27.21
CA ILE A 688 -7.70 -25.30 28.05
C ILE A 688 -7.42 -26.59 27.27
N CYS A 689 -6.55 -27.45 27.80
CA CYS A 689 -6.30 -28.81 27.29
C CYS A 689 -7.14 -29.81 28.07
N ILE A 690 -7.88 -30.66 27.34
CA ILE A 690 -8.70 -31.77 27.87
C ILE A 690 -8.15 -33.08 27.30
N PRO A 691 -7.28 -33.79 28.04
CA PRO A 691 -6.66 -35.01 27.57
C PRO A 691 -7.65 -36.17 27.59
N ASN A 692 -7.53 -37.05 26.58
CA ASN A 692 -8.17 -38.35 26.52
C ASN A 692 -7.09 -39.46 26.48
N THR A 693 -6.80 -40.05 27.63
CA THR A 693 -5.73 -41.04 27.78
C THR A 693 -5.99 -42.32 27.01
N ALA A 694 -7.27 -42.75 26.90
CA ALA A 694 -7.66 -43.94 26.16
C ALA A 694 -7.39 -43.83 24.66
N LEU A 695 -7.67 -42.68 24.08
CA LEU A 695 -7.43 -42.37 22.66
C LEU A 695 -6.05 -41.79 22.41
N LYS A 696 -5.28 -41.46 23.43
CA LYS A 696 -4.00 -40.74 23.36
C LYS A 696 -4.11 -39.44 22.57
N THR A 697 -5.18 -38.67 22.81
CA THR A 697 -5.46 -37.39 22.17
C THR A 697 -5.73 -36.29 23.20
N THR A 698 -5.65 -35.05 22.78
CA THR A 698 -6.05 -33.88 23.60
C THR A 698 -6.95 -33.00 22.79
N LEU A 699 -8.10 -32.61 23.34
CA LEU A 699 -8.91 -31.52 22.86
C LEU A 699 -8.34 -30.21 23.44
N MET A 700 -7.97 -29.28 22.60
CA MET A 700 -7.49 -27.95 22.94
C MET A 700 -8.57 -26.93 22.61
N LEU A 701 -9.02 -26.14 23.58
CA LEU A 701 -9.91 -25.01 23.44
C LEU A 701 -9.03 -23.77 23.51
N VAL A 702 -8.92 -23.05 22.38
CA VAL A 702 -8.06 -21.87 22.26
C VAL A 702 -8.93 -20.64 22.13
N GLY A 703 -8.79 -19.68 23.06
CA GLY A 703 -9.43 -18.37 23.01
C GLY A 703 -8.89 -17.53 21.86
N LEU A 704 -9.78 -16.91 21.11
CA LEU A 704 -9.43 -16.05 19.96
C LEU A 704 -9.65 -14.57 20.28
N PRO A 705 -8.90 -13.67 19.66
CA PRO A 705 -9.12 -12.22 19.81
C PRO A 705 -10.48 -11.79 19.28
N GLU A 706 -11.12 -10.88 19.98
CA GLU A 706 -12.45 -10.36 19.67
C GLU A 706 -12.44 -8.89 19.20
N GLY A 707 -13.58 -8.42 18.71
CA GLY A 707 -13.79 -7.03 18.32
C GLY A 707 -12.86 -6.61 17.17
N VAL A 708 -12.11 -5.53 17.35
CA VAL A 708 -11.19 -4.99 16.33
C VAL A 708 -9.96 -5.86 16.09
N PHE A 709 -9.70 -6.83 16.96
CA PHE A 709 -8.61 -7.79 16.86
C PHE A 709 -9.05 -9.15 16.26
N SER A 710 -10.35 -9.33 15.98
CA SER A 710 -10.85 -10.55 15.34
C SER A 710 -10.15 -10.81 14.01
N GLY A 711 -9.66 -12.04 13.82
CA GLY A 711 -8.85 -12.44 12.66
C GLY A 711 -7.33 -12.36 12.88
N LYS A 712 -6.86 -11.82 14.02
CA LYS A 712 -5.47 -11.91 14.45
C LYS A 712 -5.19 -13.34 14.94
N SER A 713 -4.01 -13.87 14.63
CA SER A 713 -3.55 -15.18 15.09
C SER A 713 -3.21 -15.21 16.58
N VAL A 714 -3.39 -16.37 17.20
CA VAL A 714 -2.94 -16.69 18.55
C VAL A 714 -1.86 -17.76 18.49
N THR A 715 -0.71 -17.50 19.10
CA THR A 715 0.42 -18.44 19.19
C THR A 715 0.60 -18.95 20.60
N LEU A 716 0.66 -20.26 20.75
CA LEU A 716 0.83 -20.99 22.02
C LEU A 716 2.11 -21.80 21.98
N VAL A 717 2.95 -21.70 23.00
CA VAL A 717 4.19 -22.47 23.15
C VAL A 717 3.96 -23.55 24.20
N PHE A 718 4.43 -24.80 23.95
CA PHE A 718 4.28 -25.99 24.80
C PHE A 718 5.60 -26.49 25.34
#